data_81c975506c19777c6ad5efd77f644d39
#
_entry.id   81c975506c19777c6ad5efd77f644d39
#
_cell.length_a   1.000
_cell.length_b   1.000
_cell.length_c   1.000
_cell.angle_alpha   90.00
_cell.angle_beta   90.00
_cell.angle_gamma   90.00
#
_symmetry.space_group_name_H-M   'P 1'
#
loop_
_entity.id
_entity.type
_entity.pdbx_description
1 polymer ?
#
loop_
_entity_poly.entity_id
_entity_poly.type
_entity_poly.pdbx_seq_one_letter_code
_entity_poly.pdbx_strand_id
1 'polypeptide(L)'
;MKNIKIQKIAWSLIAVFFSFSVYHYKPDFAQKLLSDIEDLKFSVRNNIKPTKKSNSVVVVAIDEPSVNKLGRWPWDRKVIAGLLEKLNQASVVGLDMVFSEKSNPESDQKLAEVIENNENIILGYFLREKATEETSQNTWSQLEDYAYHSYKTKSKDLHIDDWLYAEVNISEISEAALSGGFFSTKPDVGGIYRHYPLASLHKGLILPPLAVQMLRYYWNKDAKLSFGNKGIESFDMGNVSLYNSNYIRLNYENQINQVSAYDVYSGKIKPEFFNNKLVLVGATEIGIFDLRPTPIDPVAPGVYQHYTAVKNLLTNDLIKSNKIVDLVFISLSLLIIFLVSLFRNYNVRLRLYASYLFVVLLISYVIFVGYDIWLHEAYYLFAILLSVILYESEAFMRTENDARHVKKAFSSYVSKELVGELIAYPDKLKLGGDEKEITTLFTDVRNFTTISESLTPTRLVSLLNRMFDPFTKIVLKNKGMLDKYIGDAMMVIFNAPLDVEQHAERACLSALEMISKQQKISDELKSEDFPEVNIGIGINTGLAIVGNMGSTVRFGYTAIGDSVNLAARLEGLNKGYGTEIIISEFTSNALPEDTSIKMRMLDKIRVKGKHEPVTIYEIFDETDIKNKFVDLFEKGLNQYFDSAFAAAKSTFENIVAEYNDKTSVTFLKRCHEYIENPPAEDWGGIHDMKTK
;
A
#
# COMPACT_ATOMS: atom_id res chain seq x y z
N MET A 1 -6.93 -19.99 10.52
CA MET A 1 -5.48 -20.27 10.35
C MET A 1 -5.11 -20.96 9.03
N LYS A 2 -5.83 -21.97 8.54
CA LYS A 2 -5.50 -22.69 7.28
C LYS A 2 -5.58 -21.79 6.05
N ASN A 3 -6.63 -20.99 5.91
CA ASN A 3 -6.82 -20.05 4.79
C ASN A 3 -5.77 -18.93 4.73
N ILE A 4 -5.27 -18.45 5.89
CA ILE A 4 -4.25 -17.41 5.96
C ILE A 4 -2.91 -17.90 5.38
N LYS A 5 -2.54 -19.14 5.66
CA LYS A 5 -1.32 -19.73 5.09
C LYS A 5 -1.41 -19.89 3.58
N ILE A 6 -2.58 -20.27 3.07
CA ILE A 6 -2.82 -20.44 1.62
C ILE A 6 -2.73 -19.11 0.89
N GLN A 7 -3.32 -18.05 1.42
CA GLN A 7 -3.24 -16.70 0.82
C GLN A 7 -1.80 -16.17 0.79
N LYS A 8 -1.06 -16.32 1.88
CA LYS A 8 0.36 -15.90 1.91
C LYS A 8 1.22 -16.67 0.91
N ILE A 9 0.96 -17.96 0.72
CA ILE A 9 1.64 -18.77 -0.31
C ILE A 9 1.30 -18.24 -1.71
N ALA A 10 0.04 -17.90 -1.99
CA ALA A 10 -0.35 -17.32 -3.27
C ALA A 10 0.36 -16.00 -3.55
N TRP A 11 0.42 -15.09 -2.59
CA TRP A 11 1.16 -13.83 -2.72
C TRP A 11 2.67 -14.06 -2.89
N SER A 12 3.23 -15.06 -2.22
CA SER A 12 4.63 -15.47 -2.43
C SER A 12 4.89 -15.92 -3.86
N LEU A 13 4.03 -16.73 -4.44
CA LEU A 13 4.16 -17.19 -5.83
C LEU A 13 4.10 -16.01 -6.82
N ILE A 14 3.21 -15.05 -6.58
CA ILE A 14 3.13 -13.82 -7.36
C ILE A 14 4.43 -13.01 -7.24
N ALA A 15 4.93 -12.79 -6.03
CA ALA A 15 6.17 -12.07 -5.80
C ALA A 15 7.37 -12.74 -6.49
N VAL A 16 7.48 -14.06 -6.40
CA VAL A 16 8.51 -14.86 -7.09
C VAL A 16 8.40 -14.68 -8.60
N PHE A 17 7.24 -14.91 -9.18
CA PHE A 17 7.02 -14.80 -10.62
C PHE A 17 7.42 -13.43 -11.16
N PHE A 18 6.92 -12.34 -10.57
CA PHE A 18 7.22 -10.99 -11.03
C PHE A 18 8.68 -10.60 -10.82
N SER A 19 9.29 -10.97 -9.68
CA SER A 19 10.69 -10.65 -9.39
C SER A 19 11.64 -11.32 -10.39
N PHE A 20 11.43 -12.60 -10.69
CA PHE A 20 12.23 -13.29 -11.69
C PHE A 20 11.92 -12.83 -13.12
N SER A 21 10.69 -12.42 -13.41
CA SER A 21 10.34 -11.80 -14.70
C SER A 21 11.11 -10.50 -14.92
N VAL A 22 11.12 -9.59 -13.94
CA VAL A 22 11.88 -8.32 -14.03
C VAL A 22 13.38 -8.58 -14.18
N TYR A 23 13.92 -9.56 -13.46
CA TYR A 23 15.33 -9.97 -13.63
C TYR A 23 15.63 -10.52 -15.03
N HIS A 24 14.70 -11.27 -15.62
CA HIS A 24 14.88 -11.89 -16.94
C HIS A 24 14.73 -10.87 -18.08
N TYR A 25 13.67 -10.06 -18.04
CA TYR A 25 13.35 -9.11 -19.12
C TYR A 25 14.11 -7.79 -19.03
N LYS A 26 14.70 -7.46 -17.87
CA LYS A 26 15.54 -6.27 -17.67
C LYS A 26 14.89 -4.97 -18.19
N PRO A 27 13.71 -4.57 -17.71
CA PRO A 27 13.04 -3.39 -18.22
C PRO A 27 13.85 -2.11 -17.96
N ASP A 28 13.69 -1.10 -18.82
CA ASP A 28 14.49 0.12 -18.83
C ASP A 28 14.49 0.87 -17.49
N PHE A 29 13.34 0.91 -16.79
CA PHE A 29 13.27 1.52 -15.47
C PHE A 29 14.22 0.86 -14.45
N ALA A 30 14.33 -0.47 -14.50
CA ALA A 30 15.21 -1.21 -13.59
C ALA A 30 16.69 -1.00 -13.99
N GLN A 31 16.99 -0.91 -15.29
CA GLN A 31 18.34 -0.61 -15.77
C GLN A 31 18.76 0.82 -15.40
N LYS A 32 17.85 1.80 -15.51
CA LYS A 32 18.14 3.17 -15.08
C LYS A 32 18.42 3.25 -13.59
N LEU A 33 17.58 2.62 -12.76
CA LEU A 33 17.81 2.57 -11.30
C LEU A 33 19.14 1.89 -10.94
N LEU A 34 19.51 0.82 -11.68
CA LEU A 34 20.83 0.18 -11.52
C LEU A 34 21.97 1.14 -11.82
N SER A 35 21.85 1.91 -12.89
CA SER A 35 22.85 2.93 -13.28
C SER A 35 23.02 3.99 -12.19
N ASP A 36 21.94 4.53 -11.66
CA ASP A 36 21.99 5.57 -10.62
C ASP A 36 22.63 5.05 -9.32
N ILE A 37 22.34 3.81 -8.94
CA ILE A 37 22.97 3.15 -7.78
C ILE A 37 24.45 2.91 -8.02
N GLU A 38 24.84 2.55 -9.24
CA GLU A 38 26.24 2.33 -9.63
C GLU A 38 27.06 3.61 -9.47
N ASP A 39 26.59 4.71 -10.01
CA ASP A 39 27.28 6.01 -9.94
C ASP A 39 27.53 6.44 -8.50
N LEU A 40 26.52 6.28 -7.65
CA LEU A 40 26.65 6.55 -6.21
C LEU A 40 27.74 5.66 -5.58
N LYS A 41 27.78 4.38 -5.90
CA LYS A 41 28.77 3.46 -5.38
C LYS A 41 30.19 3.79 -5.85
N PHE A 42 30.37 4.17 -7.11
CA PHE A 42 31.64 4.61 -7.62
C PHE A 42 32.15 5.87 -6.92
N SER A 43 31.30 6.86 -6.76
CA SER A 43 31.62 8.10 -6.05
C SER A 43 32.15 7.85 -4.63
N VAL A 44 31.53 6.95 -3.89
CA VAL A 44 31.97 6.62 -2.52
C VAL A 44 33.19 5.70 -2.52
N ARG A 45 33.24 4.71 -3.42
CA ARG A 45 34.33 3.72 -3.48
C ARG A 45 35.68 4.36 -3.76
N ASN A 46 35.77 5.28 -4.75
CA ASN A 46 37.02 5.89 -5.14
C ASN A 46 37.74 6.64 -4.00
N ASN A 47 36.97 7.07 -2.98
CA ASN A 47 37.54 7.68 -1.78
C ASN A 47 38.08 6.64 -0.77
N ILE A 48 37.62 5.39 -0.83
CA ILE A 48 37.95 4.33 0.13
C ILE A 48 39.02 3.37 -0.42
N LYS A 49 38.82 2.92 -1.66
CA LYS A 49 39.68 1.94 -2.35
C LYS A 49 40.12 2.49 -3.70
N PRO A 50 41.28 3.08 -3.80
CA PRO A 50 41.83 3.50 -5.11
C PRO A 50 42.03 2.30 -6.02
N THR A 51 41.91 2.54 -7.32
CA THR A 51 42.24 1.53 -8.37
C THR A 51 43.69 1.10 -8.29
N LYS A 52 44.02 -0.08 -8.86
CA LYS A 52 45.39 -0.55 -8.91
C LYS A 52 46.26 0.47 -9.69
N LYS A 53 47.32 0.96 -9.06
CA LYS A 53 48.21 1.89 -9.70
C LYS A 53 49.02 1.18 -10.82
N SER A 54 49.15 1.84 -11.95
CA SER A 54 50.05 1.40 -13.02
C SER A 54 50.73 2.62 -13.64
N ASN A 55 52.03 2.61 -13.65
CA ASN A 55 52.82 3.64 -14.35
C ASN A 55 53.10 3.25 -15.80
N SER A 56 52.62 2.08 -16.23
CA SER A 56 52.88 1.54 -17.57
C SER A 56 51.94 2.08 -18.64
N VAL A 57 50.86 2.80 -18.24
CA VAL A 57 49.92 3.45 -19.18
C VAL A 57 49.98 4.95 -18.98
N VAL A 58 50.11 5.72 -20.05
CA VAL A 58 50.22 7.20 -20.02
C VAL A 58 49.37 7.80 -21.13
N VAL A 59 48.66 8.87 -20.84
CA VAL A 59 47.98 9.71 -21.84
C VAL A 59 48.90 10.86 -22.22
N VAL A 60 49.19 11.04 -23.49
CA VAL A 60 49.76 12.26 -24.06
C VAL A 60 48.59 13.13 -24.47
N ALA A 61 48.30 14.10 -23.63
CA ALA A 61 47.09 14.92 -23.67
C ALA A 61 47.27 16.12 -24.63
N ILE A 62 46.42 16.21 -25.63
CA ILE A 62 46.27 17.45 -26.42
C ILE A 62 45.42 18.39 -25.57
N ASP A 63 46.07 19.07 -24.66
CA ASP A 63 45.54 19.96 -23.62
C ASP A 63 45.59 21.42 -24.00
N GLU A 64 45.06 22.33 -23.15
CA GLU A 64 45.09 23.76 -23.36
C GLU A 64 46.49 24.30 -23.60
N PRO A 65 47.54 23.98 -22.83
CA PRO A 65 48.90 24.39 -23.12
C PRO A 65 49.39 23.97 -24.52
N SER A 66 49.01 22.78 -24.98
CA SER A 66 49.37 22.26 -26.30
C SER A 66 48.68 23.05 -27.41
N VAL A 67 47.39 23.31 -27.29
CA VAL A 67 46.65 24.15 -28.27
C VAL A 67 47.16 25.57 -28.34
N ASN A 68 47.48 26.18 -27.19
CA ASN A 68 48.00 27.55 -27.12
C ASN A 68 49.40 27.71 -27.73
N LYS A 69 50.24 26.63 -27.73
CA LYS A 69 51.61 26.69 -28.16
C LYS A 69 51.84 26.14 -29.58
N LEU A 70 51.11 25.06 -29.96
CA LEU A 70 51.23 24.40 -31.25
C LEU A 70 50.21 24.87 -32.28
N GLY A 71 49.27 25.69 -31.86
CA GLY A 71 48.18 26.20 -32.69
C GLY A 71 46.86 25.50 -32.49
N ARG A 72 45.83 26.06 -33.12
CA ARG A 72 44.44 25.56 -32.98
C ARG A 72 44.29 24.15 -33.60
N TRP A 73 43.63 23.28 -32.92
CA TRP A 73 43.25 21.96 -33.42
C TRP A 73 42.17 22.05 -34.54
N PRO A 74 42.19 21.20 -35.59
CA PRO A 74 43.17 20.13 -35.84
C PRO A 74 44.53 20.64 -36.34
N TRP A 75 45.60 20.04 -35.81
CA TRP A 75 46.96 20.41 -36.18
C TRP A 75 47.34 19.89 -37.58
N ASP A 76 48.29 20.59 -38.24
CA ASP A 76 48.99 20.04 -39.42
C ASP A 76 49.62 18.69 -39.07
N ARG A 77 49.55 17.75 -39.99
CA ARG A 77 50.08 16.39 -39.82
C ARG A 77 51.60 16.37 -39.56
N LYS A 78 52.34 17.37 -39.99
CA LYS A 78 53.76 17.55 -39.62
C LYS A 78 53.97 17.78 -38.13
N VAL A 79 53.05 18.47 -37.47
CA VAL A 79 53.08 18.66 -36.01
C VAL A 79 52.83 17.34 -35.28
N ILE A 80 51.88 16.57 -35.77
CA ILE A 80 51.57 15.25 -35.21
C ILE A 80 52.75 14.30 -35.44
N ALA A 81 53.34 14.31 -36.64
CA ALA A 81 54.56 13.55 -36.95
C ALA A 81 55.70 13.88 -35.98
N GLY A 82 55.97 15.19 -35.74
CA GLY A 82 57.00 15.61 -34.78
C GLY A 82 56.72 15.20 -33.32
N LEU A 83 55.45 15.08 -32.94
CA LEU A 83 55.07 14.52 -31.65
C LEU A 83 55.33 13.01 -31.58
N LEU A 84 54.97 12.27 -32.63
CA LEU A 84 55.13 10.82 -32.70
C LEU A 84 56.62 10.41 -32.77
N GLU A 85 57.48 11.20 -33.39
CA GLU A 85 58.95 10.98 -33.36
C GLU A 85 59.50 10.90 -31.93
N LYS A 86 58.91 11.62 -30.96
CA LYS A 86 59.30 11.59 -29.54
C LYS A 86 58.76 10.37 -28.78
N LEU A 87 57.85 9.59 -29.38
CA LEU A 87 57.23 8.42 -28.78
C LEU A 87 57.81 7.11 -29.31
N ASN A 88 58.88 7.15 -30.06
CA ASN A 88 59.53 5.98 -30.68
C ASN A 88 60.05 4.93 -29.68
N GLN A 89 60.24 5.31 -28.40
CA GLN A 89 60.66 4.39 -27.33
C GLN A 89 59.48 3.78 -26.56
N ALA A 90 58.24 4.19 -26.82
CA ALA A 90 57.08 3.56 -26.23
C ALA A 90 56.89 2.13 -26.77
N SER A 91 56.43 1.21 -25.95
CA SER A 91 56.13 -0.15 -26.39
C SER A 91 55.02 -0.20 -27.43
N VAL A 92 53.96 0.56 -27.22
CA VAL A 92 52.85 0.73 -28.15
C VAL A 92 52.25 2.09 -27.97
N VAL A 93 51.92 2.76 -29.06
CA VAL A 93 51.25 4.07 -29.09
C VAL A 93 49.87 3.90 -29.76
N GLY A 94 48.79 4.17 -29.05
CA GLY A 94 47.43 4.22 -29.62
C GLY A 94 47.01 5.65 -29.91
N LEU A 95 46.53 5.90 -31.11
CA LEU A 95 46.03 7.23 -31.49
C LEU A 95 44.52 7.28 -31.40
N ASP A 96 43.98 8.09 -30.50
CA ASP A 96 42.57 8.39 -30.39
C ASP A 96 42.19 9.56 -31.32
N MET A 97 42.47 9.37 -32.60
CA MET A 97 42.15 10.26 -33.70
C MET A 97 42.13 9.50 -35.04
N VAL A 98 41.40 10.03 -36.01
CA VAL A 98 41.27 9.45 -37.34
C VAL A 98 41.70 10.46 -38.40
N PHE A 99 42.39 9.98 -39.44
CA PHE A 99 42.86 10.74 -40.60
C PHE A 99 42.07 10.29 -41.82
N SER A 100 40.77 10.52 -41.84
CA SER A 100 39.84 10.01 -42.87
C SER A 100 39.89 10.77 -44.18
N GLU A 101 40.37 12.01 -44.17
CA GLU A 101 40.48 12.87 -45.35
C GLU A 101 41.96 13.13 -45.73
N LYS A 102 42.23 13.32 -47.02
CA LYS A 102 43.55 13.81 -47.49
C LYS A 102 43.75 15.25 -47.08
N SER A 103 44.95 15.56 -46.61
CA SER A 103 45.37 16.92 -46.27
C SER A 103 46.41 17.41 -47.31
N ASN A 104 47.43 18.13 -46.87
CA ASN A 104 48.55 18.46 -47.71
C ASN A 104 49.38 17.19 -48.00
N PRO A 105 49.64 16.82 -49.26
CA PRO A 105 50.37 15.60 -49.59
C PRO A 105 51.73 15.45 -48.91
N GLU A 106 52.46 16.54 -48.74
CA GLU A 106 53.75 16.54 -48.02
C GLU A 106 53.59 16.27 -46.52
N SER A 107 52.52 16.78 -45.93
CA SER A 107 52.22 16.53 -44.51
C SER A 107 51.70 15.10 -44.29
N ASP A 108 50.91 14.56 -45.22
CA ASP A 108 50.42 13.17 -45.19
C ASP A 108 51.59 12.21 -45.31
N GLN A 109 52.50 12.42 -46.30
CA GLN A 109 53.68 11.60 -46.50
C GLN A 109 54.61 11.65 -45.29
N LYS A 110 54.90 12.86 -44.72
CA LYS A 110 55.70 12.99 -43.51
C LYS A 110 55.14 12.24 -42.31
N LEU A 111 53.82 12.27 -42.13
CA LEU A 111 53.17 11.54 -41.04
C LEU A 111 53.30 10.01 -41.28
N ALA A 112 53.05 9.52 -42.49
CA ALA A 112 53.17 8.13 -42.82
C ALA A 112 54.62 7.62 -42.61
N GLU A 113 55.64 8.37 -43.08
CA GLU A 113 57.06 8.02 -42.87
C GLU A 113 57.43 7.89 -41.38
N VAL A 114 56.92 8.77 -40.52
CA VAL A 114 57.19 8.71 -39.08
C VAL A 114 56.44 7.52 -38.43
N ILE A 115 55.24 7.24 -38.86
CA ILE A 115 54.46 6.10 -38.36
C ILE A 115 55.18 4.79 -38.73
N GLU A 116 55.66 4.63 -40.00
CA GLU A 116 56.35 3.47 -40.44
C GLU A 116 57.69 3.29 -39.69
N ASN A 117 58.48 4.33 -39.53
CA ASN A 117 59.75 4.29 -38.81
C ASN A 117 59.64 3.97 -37.33
N ASN A 118 58.52 4.30 -36.69
CA ASN A 118 58.30 4.03 -35.26
C ASN A 118 57.91 2.57 -34.99
N GLU A 119 57.30 1.83 -35.94
CA GLU A 119 56.86 0.44 -35.83
C GLU A 119 56.01 0.08 -34.62
N ASN A 120 55.51 1.08 -33.89
CA ASN A 120 54.77 0.90 -32.61
C ASN A 120 53.40 1.58 -32.59
N ILE A 121 52.95 2.15 -33.72
CA ILE A 121 51.75 2.96 -33.81
C ILE A 121 50.51 2.12 -34.16
N ILE A 122 49.49 2.23 -33.38
CA ILE A 122 48.13 1.67 -33.63
C ILE A 122 47.19 2.83 -33.88
N LEU A 123 46.54 2.81 -35.04
CA LEU A 123 45.59 3.85 -35.44
C LEU A 123 44.18 3.58 -34.88
N GLY A 124 43.52 4.66 -34.47
CA GLY A 124 42.10 4.63 -34.20
C GLY A 124 41.26 4.74 -35.47
N TYR A 125 40.04 4.18 -35.46
CA TYR A 125 39.05 4.37 -36.51
C TYR A 125 37.62 4.26 -35.91
N PHE A 126 36.64 4.88 -36.60
CA PHE A 126 35.25 4.79 -36.18
C PHE A 126 34.50 3.64 -36.89
N LEU A 127 33.68 2.95 -36.12
CA LEU A 127 32.55 2.16 -36.62
C LEU A 127 31.25 2.96 -36.41
N ARG A 128 30.38 3.03 -37.41
CA ARG A 128 29.22 3.90 -37.41
C ARG A 128 27.92 3.16 -37.78
N GLU A 129 26.81 3.58 -37.21
CA GLU A 129 25.49 3.05 -37.58
C GLU A 129 24.95 3.71 -38.86
N LYS A 130 25.35 4.96 -39.14
CA LYS A 130 24.93 5.74 -40.32
C LYS A 130 26.14 6.16 -41.14
N ALA A 131 25.92 6.28 -42.44
CA ALA A 131 26.91 6.83 -43.34
C ALA A 131 27.17 8.31 -43.05
N THR A 132 28.44 8.73 -43.14
CA THR A 132 28.87 10.13 -43.20
C THR A 132 29.62 10.36 -44.53
N GLU A 133 30.00 11.60 -44.83
CA GLU A 133 30.76 11.91 -46.04
C GLU A 133 32.17 11.23 -46.02
N GLU A 134 32.70 11.00 -44.82
CA GLU A 134 33.99 10.39 -44.59
C GLU A 134 33.96 8.85 -44.57
N THR A 135 32.76 8.22 -44.57
CA THR A 135 32.66 6.76 -44.59
C THR A 135 33.02 6.20 -45.95
N SER A 136 34.12 5.46 -46.02
CA SER A 136 34.57 4.85 -47.25
C SER A 136 33.82 3.54 -47.57
N GLN A 137 33.45 3.35 -48.83
CA GLN A 137 32.79 2.12 -49.28
C GLN A 137 33.81 0.92 -49.44
N ASN A 138 35.09 1.17 -49.51
CA ASN A 138 36.12 0.17 -49.86
C ASN A 138 37.17 -0.02 -48.75
N THR A 139 36.70 -0.28 -47.52
CA THR A 139 37.52 -0.41 -46.30
C THR A 139 37.89 -1.86 -45.94
N TRP A 140 37.39 -2.83 -46.71
CA TRP A 140 37.51 -4.25 -46.35
C TRP A 140 38.98 -4.70 -46.18
N SER A 141 39.88 -4.43 -47.16
CA SER A 141 41.26 -4.89 -47.10
C SER A 141 42.03 -4.33 -45.89
N GLN A 142 41.83 -3.06 -45.56
CA GLN A 142 42.47 -2.44 -44.39
C GLN A 142 41.97 -3.03 -43.07
N LEU A 143 40.68 -3.30 -42.96
CA LEU A 143 40.06 -3.83 -41.75
C LEU A 143 40.30 -5.32 -41.56
N GLU A 144 40.49 -6.07 -42.65
CA GLU A 144 40.79 -7.51 -42.61
C GLU A 144 42.10 -7.79 -41.86
N ASP A 145 43.14 -6.97 -42.07
CA ASP A 145 44.43 -7.10 -41.38
C ASP A 145 44.34 -6.80 -39.87
N TYR A 146 43.32 -6.01 -39.43
CA TYR A 146 43.12 -5.68 -38.05
C TYR A 146 42.23 -6.70 -37.28
N ALA A 147 41.49 -7.53 -38.01
CA ALA A 147 40.48 -8.44 -37.47
C ALA A 147 41.08 -9.54 -36.57
N TYR A 148 40.18 -10.16 -35.80
CA TYR A 148 40.50 -11.41 -35.11
C TYR A 148 40.47 -12.56 -36.11
N HIS A 149 41.60 -13.21 -36.33
CA HIS A 149 41.73 -14.36 -37.25
C HIS A 149 41.46 -15.71 -36.58
N SER A 150 41.53 -15.79 -35.26
CA SER A 150 41.34 -17.02 -34.50
C SER A 150 40.17 -16.93 -33.52
N TYR A 151 39.02 -17.47 -33.93
CA TYR A 151 37.87 -17.59 -33.08
C TYR A 151 37.10 -18.89 -33.30
N LYS A 152 36.30 -19.29 -32.31
CA LYS A 152 35.38 -20.43 -32.38
C LYS A 152 33.96 -19.94 -32.30
N THR A 153 33.05 -20.49 -33.08
CA THR A 153 31.60 -20.15 -32.97
C THR A 153 30.75 -21.39 -32.98
N LYS A 154 29.69 -21.36 -32.16
CA LYS A 154 28.62 -22.35 -32.11
C LYS A 154 27.34 -21.84 -32.78
N SER A 155 27.27 -20.56 -33.12
CA SER A 155 26.10 -19.88 -33.70
C SER A 155 26.48 -19.13 -34.97
N LYS A 156 25.55 -19.01 -35.92
CA LYS A 156 25.71 -18.14 -37.10
C LYS A 156 25.59 -16.65 -36.75
N ASP A 157 24.76 -16.34 -35.74
CA ASP A 157 24.60 -15.00 -35.18
C ASP A 157 25.52 -14.86 -33.96
N LEU A 158 26.44 -13.90 -34.02
CA LEU A 158 27.43 -13.70 -32.96
C LEU A 158 26.93 -12.90 -31.77
N HIS A 159 25.76 -12.24 -31.89
CA HIS A 159 25.15 -11.42 -30.83
C HIS A 159 26.10 -10.41 -30.17
N ILE A 160 26.96 -9.77 -30.98
CA ILE A 160 27.79 -8.60 -30.62
C ILE A 160 27.33 -7.39 -31.42
N ASP A 161 27.84 -6.19 -31.10
CA ASP A 161 27.49 -4.98 -31.86
C ASP A 161 27.90 -5.14 -33.31
N ASP A 162 26.96 -4.96 -34.24
CA ASP A 162 27.14 -4.96 -35.68
C ASP A 162 27.02 -3.54 -36.23
N TRP A 163 28.05 -3.08 -36.92
CA TRP A 163 28.16 -1.73 -37.44
C TRP A 163 28.14 -1.73 -38.96
N LEU A 164 27.29 -0.88 -39.53
CA LEU A 164 27.07 -0.87 -40.98
C LEU A 164 28.17 -0.18 -41.74
N TYR A 165 28.81 0.84 -41.15
CA TYR A 165 29.81 1.69 -41.81
C TYR A 165 31.09 1.78 -40.99
N ALA A 166 32.19 2.08 -41.68
CA ALA A 166 33.46 2.39 -41.04
C ALA A 166 34.06 3.67 -41.64
N GLU A 167 34.63 4.50 -40.78
CA GLU A 167 35.43 5.66 -41.15
C GLU A 167 36.87 5.37 -40.74
N VAL A 168 37.72 5.11 -41.73
CA VAL A 168 39.11 4.67 -41.56
C VAL A 168 40.08 5.75 -42.01
N ASN A 169 41.34 5.57 -41.65
CA ASN A 169 42.43 6.47 -42.09
C ASN A 169 42.67 6.32 -43.57
N ILE A 170 43.25 7.34 -44.22
CA ILE A 170 43.68 7.25 -45.62
C ILE A 170 44.71 6.12 -45.82
N SER A 171 44.76 5.54 -46.99
CA SER A 171 45.57 4.33 -47.28
C SER A 171 47.06 4.52 -46.94
N GLU A 172 47.59 5.65 -47.27
CA GLU A 172 49.00 5.96 -47.05
C GLU A 172 49.41 5.92 -45.57
N ILE A 173 48.49 6.37 -44.67
CA ILE A 173 48.70 6.36 -43.22
C ILE A 173 48.36 4.98 -42.63
N SER A 174 47.32 4.33 -43.13
CA SER A 174 46.92 2.99 -42.66
C SER A 174 47.95 1.92 -42.93
N GLU A 175 48.55 1.94 -44.12
CA GLU A 175 49.61 0.97 -44.59
C GLU A 175 50.92 1.14 -43.81
N ALA A 176 51.21 2.36 -43.33
CA ALA A 176 52.40 2.65 -42.53
C ALA A 176 52.25 2.21 -41.04
N ALA A 177 51.06 1.98 -40.58
CA ALA A 177 50.82 1.70 -39.16
C ALA A 177 51.00 0.20 -38.85
N LEU A 178 51.42 -0.07 -37.61
CA LEU A 178 51.53 -1.43 -37.09
C LEU A 178 50.16 -2.18 -37.12
N SER A 179 49.08 -1.48 -36.83
CA SER A 179 47.71 -2.01 -36.86
C SER A 179 46.66 -0.92 -36.60
N GLY A 180 45.35 -1.32 -36.52
CA GLY A 180 44.26 -0.44 -36.14
C GLY A 180 43.29 -1.07 -35.17
N GLY A 181 42.63 -0.21 -34.37
CA GLY A 181 41.59 -0.61 -33.46
C GLY A 181 40.44 0.42 -33.41
N PHE A 182 39.19 -0.04 -33.37
CA PHE A 182 38.06 0.89 -33.32
C PHE A 182 37.91 1.53 -31.93
N PHE A 183 37.43 2.75 -31.91
CA PHE A 183 37.15 3.44 -30.65
C PHE A 183 35.64 3.79 -30.43
N SER A 184 34.78 3.26 -31.30
CA SER A 184 33.34 3.41 -31.17
C SER A 184 32.81 2.59 -29.99
N THR A 185 32.09 3.24 -29.10
CA THR A 185 31.46 2.60 -27.97
C THR A 185 30.04 3.15 -27.81
N LYS A 186 29.15 2.33 -27.26
CA LYS A 186 27.77 2.75 -26.97
C LYS A 186 27.63 3.08 -25.51
N PRO A 187 26.94 4.21 -25.15
CA PRO A 187 26.63 4.51 -23.79
C PRO A 187 25.52 3.58 -23.27
N ASP A 188 25.40 3.43 -21.96
CA ASP A 188 24.31 2.75 -21.29
C ASP A 188 22.99 3.52 -21.42
N VAL A 189 21.90 2.93 -20.89
CA VAL A 189 20.55 3.53 -20.89
C VAL A 189 20.51 4.95 -20.27
N GLY A 190 21.46 5.31 -19.41
CA GLY A 190 21.60 6.64 -18.81
C GLY A 190 22.51 7.62 -19.58
N GLY A 191 23.01 7.24 -20.76
CA GLY A 191 23.94 8.07 -21.53
C GLY A 191 25.38 8.06 -21.02
N ILE A 192 25.72 7.20 -20.08
CA ILE A 192 27.03 7.11 -19.42
C ILE A 192 27.82 5.92 -19.95
N TYR A 193 29.10 6.10 -20.15
CA TYR A 193 30.01 5.08 -20.69
C TYR A 193 30.62 4.22 -19.56
N ARG A 194 29.90 3.13 -19.17
CA ARG A 194 30.38 2.20 -18.12
C ARG A 194 31.03 0.94 -18.67
N HIS A 195 30.80 0.68 -19.94
CA HIS A 195 31.24 -0.56 -20.61
C HIS A 195 32.19 -0.27 -21.76
N TYR A 196 33.07 -1.23 -22.03
CA TYR A 196 33.97 -1.19 -23.17
C TYR A 196 33.87 -2.52 -23.93
N PRO A 197 33.67 -2.51 -25.27
CA PRO A 197 33.51 -3.73 -26.05
C PRO A 197 34.78 -4.55 -26.09
N LEU A 198 34.66 -5.88 -26.24
CA LEU A 198 35.77 -6.78 -26.49
C LEU A 198 35.95 -7.07 -27.97
N ALA A 199 34.88 -7.00 -28.75
CA ALA A 199 34.82 -7.17 -30.16
C ALA A 199 33.56 -6.52 -30.74
N SER A 200 33.61 -6.13 -32.02
CA SER A 200 32.45 -5.71 -32.80
C SER A 200 32.47 -6.33 -34.19
N LEU A 201 31.31 -6.44 -34.82
CA LEU A 201 31.15 -6.97 -36.17
C LEU A 201 31.04 -5.82 -37.17
N HIS A 202 31.67 -5.93 -38.31
CA HIS A 202 31.46 -5.08 -39.47
C HIS A 202 31.64 -5.90 -40.75
N LYS A 203 30.58 -5.99 -41.57
CA LYS A 203 30.60 -6.77 -42.85
C LYS A 203 31.20 -8.18 -42.72
N GLY A 204 30.93 -8.86 -41.59
CA GLY A 204 31.46 -10.22 -41.32
C GLY A 204 32.83 -10.29 -40.66
N LEU A 205 33.56 -9.18 -40.56
CA LEU A 205 34.82 -9.10 -39.85
C LEU A 205 34.58 -8.87 -38.36
N ILE A 206 35.25 -9.64 -37.50
CA ILE A 206 35.25 -9.43 -36.03
C ILE A 206 36.47 -8.57 -35.71
N LEU A 207 36.19 -7.34 -35.29
CA LEU A 207 37.20 -6.30 -35.11
C LEU A 207 37.50 -6.05 -33.62
N PRO A 208 38.79 -5.83 -33.26
CA PRO A 208 39.18 -5.43 -31.91
C PRO A 208 39.04 -3.93 -31.68
N PRO A 209 38.61 -3.49 -30.45
CA PRO A 209 38.69 -2.07 -30.08
C PRO A 209 40.16 -1.67 -29.80
N LEU A 210 40.41 -0.35 -29.82
CA LEU A 210 41.77 0.23 -29.68
C LEU A 210 42.51 -0.31 -28.45
N ALA A 211 41.90 -0.34 -27.27
CA ALA A 211 42.53 -0.82 -26.05
C ALA A 211 42.97 -2.32 -26.12
N VAL A 212 42.13 -3.16 -26.72
CA VAL A 212 42.44 -4.57 -26.88
C VAL A 212 43.56 -4.76 -27.92
N GLN A 213 43.53 -4.00 -29.03
CA GLN A 213 44.54 -4.06 -30.06
C GLN A 213 45.92 -3.63 -29.52
N MET A 214 45.97 -2.53 -28.73
CA MET A 214 47.21 -2.11 -28.06
C MET A 214 47.80 -3.24 -27.19
N LEU A 215 46.97 -3.93 -26.44
CA LEU A 215 47.42 -5.02 -25.55
C LEU A 215 47.81 -6.30 -26.31
N ARG A 216 47.17 -6.59 -27.45
CA ARG A 216 47.61 -7.69 -28.33
C ARG A 216 49.08 -7.53 -28.73
N TYR A 217 49.45 -6.34 -29.17
CA TYR A 217 50.84 -6.05 -29.58
C TYR A 217 51.77 -5.90 -28.37
N TYR A 218 51.35 -5.29 -27.27
CA TYR A 218 52.16 -5.16 -26.06
C TYR A 218 52.54 -6.52 -25.45
N TRP A 219 51.59 -7.48 -25.43
CA TRP A 219 51.85 -8.83 -24.93
C TRP A 219 52.41 -9.79 -26.01
N ASN A 220 52.42 -9.36 -27.25
CA ASN A 220 52.70 -10.21 -28.39
C ASN A 220 51.87 -11.51 -28.35
N LYS A 221 50.55 -11.38 -28.11
CA LYS A 221 49.59 -12.48 -27.95
C LYS A 221 48.25 -12.15 -28.55
N ASP A 222 47.77 -13.04 -29.41
CA ASP A 222 46.41 -12.93 -29.91
C ASP A 222 45.37 -13.28 -28.87
N ALA A 223 44.25 -12.60 -28.96
CA ALA A 223 43.09 -12.93 -28.16
C ALA A 223 42.40 -14.18 -28.71
N LYS A 224 42.04 -15.11 -27.81
CA LYS A 224 41.25 -16.30 -28.15
C LYS A 224 39.79 -16.03 -27.80
N LEU A 225 38.93 -16.01 -28.81
CA LEU A 225 37.50 -15.80 -28.64
C LEU A 225 36.74 -17.08 -28.93
N SER A 226 35.69 -17.31 -28.15
CA SER A 226 34.63 -18.26 -28.49
C SER A 226 33.27 -17.59 -28.36
N PHE A 227 32.37 -17.88 -29.32
CA PHE A 227 31.03 -17.33 -29.36
C PHE A 227 30.01 -18.43 -29.12
N GLY A 228 29.06 -18.14 -28.21
CA GLY A 228 27.90 -18.97 -27.92
C GLY A 228 26.61 -18.33 -28.40
N ASN A 229 25.48 -18.83 -27.91
CA ASN A 229 24.15 -18.35 -28.33
C ASN A 229 23.78 -16.94 -27.83
N LYS A 230 24.60 -16.29 -27.00
CA LYS A 230 24.32 -14.97 -26.38
C LYS A 230 25.52 -14.00 -26.55
N GLY A 231 26.40 -14.23 -27.47
CA GLY A 231 27.61 -13.44 -27.68
C GLY A 231 28.89 -14.17 -27.27
N ILE A 232 29.88 -13.43 -26.78
CA ILE A 232 31.19 -13.98 -26.38
C ILE A 232 31.01 -14.90 -25.16
N GLU A 233 31.30 -16.20 -25.38
CA GLU A 233 31.30 -17.24 -24.35
C GLU A 233 32.61 -17.23 -23.55
N SER A 234 33.75 -17.03 -24.23
CA SER A 234 35.04 -16.80 -23.58
C SER A 234 35.89 -15.84 -24.36
N PHE A 235 36.67 -15.05 -23.63
CA PHE A 235 37.72 -14.17 -24.16
C PHE A 235 38.98 -14.37 -23.30
N ASP A 236 40.06 -14.84 -23.89
CA ASP A 236 41.31 -15.07 -23.21
C ASP A 236 42.44 -14.32 -23.93
N MET A 237 43.13 -13.43 -23.21
CA MET A 237 44.26 -12.68 -23.74
C MET A 237 45.23 -12.30 -22.62
N GLY A 238 46.49 -12.63 -22.76
CA GLY A 238 47.49 -12.33 -21.74
C GLY A 238 47.15 -12.93 -20.37
N ASN A 239 46.90 -12.09 -19.39
CA ASN A 239 46.53 -12.47 -18.04
C ASN A 239 45.03 -12.29 -17.75
N VAL A 240 44.24 -12.00 -18.80
CA VAL A 240 42.81 -11.74 -18.69
C VAL A 240 42.03 -12.89 -19.28
N SER A 241 41.14 -13.47 -18.48
CA SER A 241 40.15 -14.45 -18.94
C SER A 241 38.76 -13.98 -18.51
N LEU A 242 37.86 -13.83 -19.49
CA LEU A 242 36.49 -13.38 -19.29
C LEU A 242 35.52 -14.40 -19.86
N TYR A 243 34.35 -14.53 -19.22
CA TYR A 243 33.33 -15.49 -19.61
C TYR A 243 31.96 -14.84 -19.72
N ASN A 244 31.20 -15.20 -20.75
CA ASN A 244 29.83 -14.79 -20.98
C ASN A 244 29.60 -13.27 -20.96
N SER A 245 30.49 -12.50 -21.57
CA SER A 245 30.38 -11.04 -21.65
C SER A 245 30.93 -10.50 -22.98
N ASN A 246 30.15 -9.64 -23.63
CA ASN A 246 30.58 -8.90 -24.83
C ASN A 246 31.43 -7.66 -24.49
N TYR A 247 31.40 -7.24 -23.23
CA TYR A 247 31.99 -6.01 -22.74
C TYR A 247 32.73 -6.25 -21.43
N ILE A 248 33.72 -5.43 -21.15
CA ILE A 248 34.25 -5.24 -19.80
C ILE A 248 33.53 -4.06 -19.15
N ARG A 249 33.31 -4.16 -17.84
CA ARG A 249 32.84 -3.03 -17.01
C ARG A 249 34.07 -2.26 -16.54
N LEU A 250 34.10 -0.97 -16.86
CA LEU A 250 35.24 -0.11 -16.58
C LEU A 250 35.30 0.29 -15.11
N ASN A 251 36.49 0.16 -14.52
CA ASN A 251 36.79 0.62 -13.18
C ASN A 251 37.52 1.97 -13.27
N TYR A 252 36.74 3.04 -13.34
CA TYR A 252 37.23 4.41 -13.46
C TYR A 252 37.95 4.91 -12.20
N GLU A 253 38.91 5.82 -12.39
CA GLU A 253 39.66 6.48 -11.34
C GLU A 253 39.67 8.00 -11.49
N ASN A 254 39.84 8.72 -10.36
CA ASN A 254 39.82 10.18 -10.33
C ASN A 254 41.13 10.80 -10.91
N GLN A 255 42.20 10.06 -11.01
CA GLN A 255 43.49 10.59 -11.46
C GLN A 255 44.00 9.80 -12.64
N ILE A 256 44.08 10.44 -13.79
CA ILE A 256 44.65 9.90 -15.01
C ILE A 256 46.14 10.22 -15.05
N ASN A 257 46.98 9.19 -15.38
CA ASN A 257 48.38 9.41 -15.58
C ASN A 257 48.59 10.06 -16.98
N GLN A 258 48.79 11.36 -17.01
CA GLN A 258 48.90 12.11 -18.26
C GLN A 258 50.04 13.12 -18.26
N VAL A 259 50.50 13.44 -19.48
CA VAL A 259 51.50 14.46 -19.77
C VAL A 259 51.04 15.33 -20.94
N SER A 260 51.39 16.63 -20.95
CA SER A 260 51.04 17.54 -22.05
C SER A 260 51.73 17.16 -23.36
N ALA A 261 51.00 17.13 -24.48
CA ALA A 261 51.55 16.90 -25.78
C ALA A 261 52.61 17.96 -26.15
N TYR A 262 52.45 19.20 -25.72
CA TYR A 262 53.46 20.24 -25.90
C TYR A 262 54.76 19.95 -25.14
N ASP A 263 54.69 19.46 -23.90
CA ASP A 263 55.90 19.11 -23.13
C ASP A 263 56.69 17.92 -23.77
N VAL A 264 55.97 17.00 -24.42
CA VAL A 264 56.58 15.92 -25.20
C VAL A 264 57.18 16.49 -26.48
N TYR A 265 56.42 17.25 -27.26
CA TYR A 265 56.83 17.81 -28.52
C TYR A 265 58.11 18.70 -28.39
N SER A 266 58.11 19.56 -27.35
CA SER A 266 59.24 20.48 -27.06
C SER A 266 60.49 19.78 -26.52
N GLY A 267 60.40 18.46 -26.19
CA GLY A 267 61.50 17.68 -25.61
C GLY A 267 61.74 17.94 -24.11
N LYS A 268 60.83 18.63 -23.44
CA LYS A 268 60.86 18.79 -21.99
C LYS A 268 60.64 17.42 -21.30
N ILE A 269 59.80 16.57 -21.87
CA ILE A 269 59.72 15.15 -21.55
C ILE A 269 60.51 14.39 -22.57
N LYS A 270 61.52 13.65 -22.10
CA LYS A 270 62.44 12.90 -22.98
C LYS A 270 61.83 11.60 -23.43
N PRO A 271 62.20 11.05 -24.62
CA PRO A 271 61.71 9.77 -25.13
C PRO A 271 61.88 8.61 -24.15
N GLU A 272 62.94 8.59 -23.34
CA GLU A 272 63.22 7.53 -22.37
C GLU A 272 62.15 7.41 -21.30
N PHE A 273 61.35 8.46 -21.04
CA PHE A 273 60.23 8.40 -20.16
C PHE A 273 59.17 7.38 -20.59
N PHE A 274 59.08 7.15 -21.90
CA PHE A 274 58.06 6.26 -22.48
C PHE A 274 58.55 4.81 -22.61
N ASN A 275 59.80 4.49 -22.21
CA ASN A 275 60.32 3.12 -22.24
C ASN A 275 59.35 2.16 -21.48
N ASN A 276 59.03 1.04 -22.16
CA ASN A 276 58.13 -0.02 -21.64
C ASN A 276 56.70 0.48 -21.27
N LYS A 277 56.25 1.60 -21.87
CA LYS A 277 54.90 2.13 -21.61
C LYS A 277 53.99 1.95 -22.83
N LEU A 278 52.71 1.83 -22.50
CA LEU A 278 51.58 1.96 -23.40
C LEU A 278 51.18 3.45 -23.38
N VAL A 279 51.20 4.08 -24.52
CA VAL A 279 50.90 5.51 -24.66
C VAL A 279 49.61 5.68 -25.45
N LEU A 280 48.71 6.51 -24.97
CA LEU A 280 47.52 6.96 -25.70
C LEU A 280 47.64 8.44 -26.01
N VAL A 281 47.48 8.82 -27.27
CA VAL A 281 47.48 10.22 -27.70
C VAL A 281 46.05 10.62 -28.03
N GLY A 282 45.51 11.62 -27.36
CA GLY A 282 44.15 12.07 -27.59
C GLY A 282 43.86 13.48 -27.06
N ALA A 283 42.75 14.04 -27.53
CA ALA A 283 42.29 15.37 -27.13
C ALA A 283 41.70 15.39 -25.73
N THR A 284 42.15 16.36 -24.92
CA THR A 284 41.64 16.58 -23.57
C THR A 284 41.22 18.03 -23.34
N GLU A 285 41.45 18.93 -24.31
CA GLU A 285 41.03 20.32 -24.25
C GLU A 285 39.53 20.47 -24.49
N ILE A 286 38.86 21.28 -23.65
CA ILE A 286 37.42 21.55 -23.75
C ILE A 286 37.11 22.21 -25.11
N GLY A 287 36.18 21.63 -25.85
CA GLY A 287 35.75 22.09 -27.17
C GLY A 287 36.42 21.38 -28.37
N ILE A 288 37.40 20.50 -28.12
CA ILE A 288 38.01 19.69 -29.19
C ILE A 288 37.91 18.18 -28.94
N PHE A 289 37.59 17.74 -27.73
CA PHE A 289 37.45 16.32 -27.42
C PHE A 289 36.01 15.81 -27.60
N ASP A 290 35.90 14.51 -27.84
CA ASP A 290 34.64 13.78 -27.77
C ASP A 290 34.20 13.58 -26.32
N LEU A 291 33.01 14.11 -25.98
CA LEU A 291 32.45 14.05 -24.63
C LEU A 291 31.92 12.64 -24.35
N ARG A 292 32.48 11.97 -23.34
CA ARG A 292 32.01 10.66 -22.88
C ARG A 292 31.76 10.66 -21.37
N PRO A 293 30.55 11.01 -20.94
CA PRO A 293 30.19 11.00 -19.52
C PRO A 293 30.50 9.65 -18.86
N THR A 294 31.18 9.68 -17.72
CA THR A 294 31.57 8.51 -16.93
C THR A 294 30.84 8.52 -15.57
N PRO A 295 30.83 7.43 -14.79
CA PRO A 295 30.27 7.40 -13.44
C PRO A 295 30.85 8.40 -12.46
N ILE A 296 32.01 8.95 -12.72
CA ILE A 296 32.75 9.86 -11.81
C ILE A 296 32.97 11.25 -12.41
N ASP A 297 32.83 11.41 -13.70
CA ASP A 297 33.02 12.68 -14.39
C ASP A 297 32.02 12.82 -15.54
N PRO A 298 31.07 13.76 -15.49
CA PRO A 298 30.08 13.98 -16.54
C PRO A 298 30.66 14.63 -17.81
N VAL A 299 31.91 15.14 -17.77
CA VAL A 299 32.57 15.88 -18.85
C VAL A 299 33.94 15.26 -19.15
N ALA A 300 33.99 13.92 -19.19
CA ALA A 300 35.26 13.22 -19.42
C ALA A 300 35.64 13.21 -20.91
N PRO A 301 36.94 13.44 -21.25
CA PRO A 301 37.46 13.21 -22.58
C PRO A 301 37.40 11.73 -23.01
N GLY A 302 37.11 11.46 -24.30
CA GLY A 302 36.96 10.10 -24.82
C GLY A 302 38.20 9.22 -24.63
N VAL A 303 39.40 9.81 -24.76
CA VAL A 303 40.67 9.11 -24.54
C VAL A 303 40.81 8.47 -23.16
N TYR A 304 40.13 9.05 -22.12
CA TYR A 304 40.15 8.47 -20.76
C TYR A 304 39.38 7.15 -20.66
N GLN A 305 38.39 6.93 -21.52
CA GLN A 305 37.74 5.64 -21.61
C GLN A 305 38.72 4.56 -22.14
N HIS A 306 39.49 4.88 -23.19
CA HIS A 306 40.51 3.98 -23.74
C HIS A 306 41.64 3.73 -22.75
N TYR A 307 42.13 4.78 -22.07
CA TYR A 307 43.10 4.68 -20.98
C TYR A 307 42.61 3.73 -19.87
N THR A 308 41.41 3.93 -19.43
CA THR A 308 40.79 3.09 -18.36
C THR A 308 40.70 1.63 -18.83
N ALA A 309 40.26 1.39 -20.07
CA ALA A 309 40.15 0.05 -20.64
C ALA A 309 41.54 -0.65 -20.73
N VAL A 310 42.56 0.02 -21.27
CA VAL A 310 43.91 -0.49 -21.31
C VAL A 310 44.44 -0.82 -19.93
N LYS A 311 44.30 0.10 -18.98
CA LYS A 311 44.78 -0.08 -17.60
C LYS A 311 44.06 -1.20 -16.89
N ASN A 312 42.75 -1.26 -16.98
CA ASN A 312 41.95 -2.29 -16.31
C ASN A 312 42.26 -3.70 -16.81
N LEU A 313 42.43 -3.87 -18.14
CA LEU A 313 42.83 -5.13 -18.75
C LEU A 313 44.27 -5.48 -18.36
N LEU A 314 45.23 -4.53 -18.43
CA LEU A 314 46.62 -4.74 -18.09
C LEU A 314 46.82 -5.21 -16.64
N THR A 315 46.12 -4.60 -15.71
CA THR A 315 46.24 -4.88 -14.27
C THR A 315 45.24 -5.93 -13.76
N ASN A 316 44.38 -6.44 -14.64
CA ASN A 316 43.23 -7.28 -14.31
C ASN A 316 42.41 -6.67 -13.16
N ASP A 317 42.14 -5.35 -13.27
CA ASP A 317 41.35 -4.56 -12.30
C ASP A 317 39.95 -4.31 -12.86
N LEU A 318 39.21 -5.40 -13.03
CA LEU A 318 37.91 -5.43 -13.67
C LEU A 318 36.81 -5.60 -12.66
N ILE A 319 35.69 -4.86 -12.82
CA ILE A 319 34.47 -5.09 -12.07
C ILE A 319 33.76 -6.30 -12.69
N LYS A 320 33.52 -7.32 -11.85
CA LYS A 320 32.87 -8.57 -12.25
C LYS A 320 31.43 -8.57 -11.87
N SER A 321 30.57 -9.19 -12.65
CA SER A 321 29.19 -9.50 -12.27
C SER A 321 29.01 -11.01 -12.11
N ASN A 322 28.18 -11.43 -11.16
CA ASN A 322 27.90 -12.85 -10.93
C ASN A 322 26.40 -13.08 -10.84
N LYS A 323 25.82 -13.64 -11.90
CA LYS A 323 24.38 -13.95 -11.99
C LYS A 323 23.88 -14.88 -10.89
N ILE A 324 24.73 -15.81 -10.41
CA ILE A 324 24.35 -16.73 -9.33
C ILE A 324 24.18 -15.96 -8.03
N VAL A 325 25.06 -15.01 -7.75
CA VAL A 325 24.98 -14.17 -6.55
C VAL A 325 23.71 -13.32 -6.60
N ASP A 326 23.37 -12.70 -7.72
CA ASP A 326 22.12 -11.94 -7.89
C ASP A 326 20.89 -12.81 -7.60
N LEU A 327 20.83 -14.03 -8.17
CA LEU A 327 19.72 -14.97 -7.94
C LEU A 327 19.61 -15.40 -6.48
N VAL A 328 20.73 -15.59 -5.80
CA VAL A 328 20.77 -15.89 -4.35
C VAL A 328 20.21 -14.71 -3.56
N PHE A 329 20.61 -13.48 -3.85
CA PHE A 329 20.09 -12.29 -3.17
C PHE A 329 18.59 -12.10 -3.40
N ILE A 330 18.11 -12.29 -4.63
CA ILE A 330 16.64 -12.24 -4.93
C ILE A 330 15.91 -13.31 -4.13
N SER A 331 16.36 -14.56 -4.18
CA SER A 331 15.71 -15.70 -3.52
C SER A 331 15.71 -15.54 -2.00
N LEU A 332 16.83 -15.12 -1.43
CA LEU A 332 16.97 -14.87 0.01
C LEU A 332 16.09 -13.70 0.45
N SER A 333 15.99 -12.65 -0.34
CA SER A 333 15.12 -11.51 -0.06
C SER A 333 13.66 -11.93 -0.02
N LEU A 334 13.19 -12.69 -1.00
CA LEU A 334 11.83 -13.23 -1.04
C LEU A 334 11.53 -14.09 0.20
N LEU A 335 12.47 -14.97 0.59
CA LEU A 335 12.33 -15.83 1.76
C LEU A 335 12.27 -15.02 3.07
N ILE A 336 13.20 -14.09 3.26
CA ILE A 336 13.27 -13.30 4.51
C ILE A 336 12.03 -12.40 4.65
N ILE A 337 11.60 -11.72 3.60
CA ILE A 337 10.39 -10.90 3.63
C ILE A 337 9.16 -11.76 3.92
N PHE A 338 9.07 -12.98 3.34
CA PHE A 338 8.02 -13.93 3.69
C PHE A 338 8.05 -14.28 5.19
N LEU A 339 9.21 -14.63 5.75
CA LEU A 339 9.35 -14.96 7.18
C LEU A 339 8.97 -13.78 8.08
N VAL A 340 9.42 -12.57 7.74
CA VAL A 340 9.04 -11.34 8.46
C VAL A 340 7.52 -11.11 8.40
N SER A 341 6.87 -11.39 7.28
CA SER A 341 5.41 -11.25 7.14
C SER A 341 4.60 -12.13 8.10
N LEU A 342 5.21 -13.17 8.69
CA LEU A 342 4.55 -14.06 9.66
C LEU A 342 4.38 -13.43 11.04
N PHE A 343 5.15 -12.38 11.38
CA PHE A 343 4.97 -11.66 12.63
C PHE A 343 3.63 -10.93 12.64
N ARG A 344 2.95 -10.95 13.79
CA ARG A 344 1.62 -10.35 13.92
C ARG A 344 1.66 -8.84 14.10
N ASN A 345 2.67 -8.33 14.79
CA ASN A 345 2.79 -6.91 15.13
C ASN A 345 3.35 -6.12 13.93
N TYR A 346 2.57 -5.15 13.44
CA TYR A 346 2.94 -4.27 12.33
C TYR A 346 4.27 -3.52 12.57
N ASN A 347 4.44 -2.91 13.76
CA ASN A 347 5.64 -2.13 14.08
C ASN A 347 6.90 -3.02 14.10
N VAL A 348 6.77 -4.28 14.51
CA VAL A 348 7.89 -5.25 14.48
C VAL A 348 8.24 -5.57 13.03
N ARG A 349 7.26 -5.85 12.18
CA ARG A 349 7.50 -6.12 10.75
C ARG A 349 8.19 -4.94 10.08
N LEU A 350 7.69 -3.72 10.27
CA LEU A 350 8.26 -2.51 9.67
C LEU A 350 9.73 -2.33 10.04
N ARG A 351 10.08 -2.50 11.34
CA ARG A 351 11.48 -2.43 11.80
C ARG A 351 12.34 -3.51 11.17
N LEU A 352 11.84 -4.74 11.07
CA LEU A 352 12.57 -5.85 10.45
C LEU A 352 12.78 -5.65 8.95
N TYR A 353 11.79 -5.12 8.21
CA TYR A 353 11.95 -4.77 6.80
C TYR A 353 13.01 -3.68 6.60
N ALA A 354 12.96 -2.62 7.41
CA ALA A 354 13.95 -1.55 7.34
C ALA A 354 15.36 -2.03 7.70
N SER A 355 15.50 -2.85 8.75
CA SER A 355 16.78 -3.44 9.14
C SER A 355 17.33 -4.37 8.07
N TYR A 356 16.47 -5.21 7.46
CA TYR A 356 16.89 -6.09 6.38
C TYR A 356 17.35 -5.30 5.14
N LEU A 357 16.60 -4.28 4.73
CA LEU A 357 16.97 -3.40 3.61
C LEU A 357 18.34 -2.77 3.86
N PHE A 358 18.57 -2.22 5.05
CA PHE A 358 19.87 -1.63 5.41
C PHE A 358 21.01 -2.65 5.34
N VAL A 359 20.81 -3.85 5.91
CA VAL A 359 21.82 -4.93 5.91
C VAL A 359 22.14 -5.38 4.48
N VAL A 360 21.14 -5.56 3.62
CA VAL A 360 21.34 -5.97 2.22
C VAL A 360 22.14 -4.92 1.44
N LEU A 361 21.81 -3.65 1.57
CA LEU A 361 22.54 -2.57 0.93
C LEU A 361 23.98 -2.46 1.45
N LEU A 362 24.18 -2.63 2.75
CA LEU A 362 25.52 -2.64 3.33
C LEU A 362 26.36 -3.82 2.82
N ILE A 363 25.80 -5.02 2.80
CA ILE A 363 26.50 -6.21 2.26
C ILE A 363 26.82 -6.02 0.80
N SER A 364 25.88 -5.53 0.00
CA SER A 364 26.13 -5.24 -1.41
C SER A 364 27.28 -4.25 -1.61
N TYR A 365 27.30 -3.19 -0.80
CA TYR A 365 28.37 -2.20 -0.84
C TYR A 365 29.73 -2.80 -0.43
N VAL A 366 29.78 -3.60 0.64
CA VAL A 366 31.01 -4.29 1.10
C VAL A 366 31.53 -5.27 0.02
N ILE A 367 30.65 -6.00 -0.64
CA ILE A 367 31.01 -6.91 -1.74
C ILE A 367 31.57 -6.12 -2.93
N PHE A 368 30.98 -4.98 -3.27
CA PHE A 368 31.46 -4.13 -4.36
C PHE A 368 32.84 -3.54 -4.05
N VAL A 369 33.06 -2.97 -2.88
CA VAL A 369 34.34 -2.37 -2.49
C VAL A 369 35.42 -3.42 -2.20
N GLY A 370 35.06 -4.51 -1.54
CA GLY A 370 36.02 -5.53 -1.09
C GLY A 370 36.47 -6.47 -2.22
N TYR A 371 35.55 -6.91 -3.05
CA TYR A 371 35.77 -8.01 -4.01
C TYR A 371 35.62 -7.59 -5.47
N ASP A 372 35.34 -6.33 -5.76
CA ASP A 372 35.11 -5.80 -7.12
C ASP A 372 33.96 -6.54 -7.85
N ILE A 373 32.94 -7.00 -7.08
CA ILE A 373 31.77 -7.68 -7.61
C ILE A 373 30.60 -6.70 -7.65
N TRP A 374 30.11 -6.47 -8.86
CA TRP A 374 28.88 -5.72 -9.09
C TRP A 374 27.66 -6.62 -8.86
N LEU A 375 26.75 -6.18 -8.03
CA LEU A 375 25.44 -6.79 -7.81
C LEU A 375 24.36 -5.92 -8.43
N HIS A 376 23.35 -6.54 -8.99
CA HIS A 376 22.26 -5.84 -9.65
C HIS A 376 21.14 -5.51 -8.62
N GLU A 377 21.40 -4.51 -7.79
CA GLU A 377 20.56 -4.13 -6.63
C GLU A 377 19.11 -3.87 -6.97
N ALA A 378 18.82 -3.23 -8.09
CA ALA A 378 17.45 -2.90 -8.47
C ALA A 378 16.53 -4.13 -8.48
N TYR A 379 17.05 -5.31 -8.84
CA TYR A 379 16.21 -6.51 -8.91
C TYR A 379 15.80 -7.06 -7.55
N TYR A 380 16.73 -7.14 -6.60
CA TYR A 380 16.35 -7.58 -5.27
C TYR A 380 15.67 -6.50 -4.44
N LEU A 381 15.95 -5.21 -4.68
CA LEU A 381 15.17 -4.10 -4.12
C LEU A 381 13.73 -4.14 -4.63
N PHE A 382 13.52 -4.41 -5.92
CA PHE A 382 12.20 -4.63 -6.48
C PHE A 382 11.50 -5.82 -5.84
N ALA A 383 12.20 -6.94 -5.65
CA ALA A 383 11.66 -8.12 -4.99
C ALA A 383 11.23 -7.83 -3.54
N ILE A 384 12.06 -7.08 -2.79
CA ILE A 384 11.74 -6.63 -1.44
C ILE A 384 10.49 -5.75 -1.44
N LEU A 385 10.47 -4.68 -2.24
CA LEU A 385 9.38 -3.72 -2.30
C LEU A 385 8.06 -4.38 -2.69
N LEU A 386 8.07 -5.17 -3.76
CA LEU A 386 6.89 -5.90 -4.22
C LEU A 386 6.34 -6.84 -3.14
N SER A 387 7.23 -7.61 -2.49
CA SER A 387 6.83 -8.55 -1.44
C SER A 387 6.23 -7.83 -0.23
N VAL A 388 6.85 -6.73 0.20
CA VAL A 388 6.34 -5.91 1.32
C VAL A 388 4.95 -5.36 0.97
N ILE A 389 4.76 -4.79 -0.22
CA ILE A 389 3.47 -4.26 -0.67
C ILE A 389 2.41 -5.36 -0.67
N LEU A 390 2.70 -6.53 -1.22
CA LEU A 390 1.75 -7.64 -1.31
C LEU A 390 1.33 -8.16 0.08
N TYR A 391 2.29 -8.36 0.98
CA TYR A 391 1.99 -8.89 2.32
C TYR A 391 1.32 -7.87 3.23
N GLU A 392 1.70 -6.60 3.17
CA GLU A 392 1.04 -5.57 3.99
C GLU A 392 -0.35 -5.22 3.45
N SER A 393 -0.56 -5.24 2.13
CA SER A 393 -1.89 -5.11 1.54
C SER A 393 -2.82 -6.26 1.95
N GLU A 394 -2.33 -7.50 1.99
CA GLU A 394 -3.08 -8.65 2.51
C GLU A 394 -3.44 -8.47 3.98
N ALA A 395 -2.46 -8.07 4.79
CA ALA A 395 -2.68 -7.86 6.22
C ALA A 395 -3.71 -6.74 6.48
N PHE A 396 -3.65 -5.65 5.72
CA PHE A 396 -4.61 -4.55 5.79
C PHE A 396 -6.03 -5.00 5.41
N MET A 397 -6.19 -5.63 4.24
CA MET A 397 -7.50 -6.14 3.79
C MET A 397 -8.13 -7.10 4.79
N ARG A 398 -7.33 -7.96 5.41
CA ARG A 398 -7.80 -8.88 6.43
C ARG A 398 -8.29 -8.17 7.67
N THR A 399 -7.53 -7.20 8.20
CA THR A 399 -7.92 -6.43 9.38
C THR A 399 -9.22 -5.67 9.14
N GLU A 400 -9.39 -5.08 7.96
CA GLU A 400 -10.62 -4.40 7.58
C GLU A 400 -11.81 -5.34 7.45
N ASN A 401 -11.63 -6.52 6.86
CA ASN A 401 -12.68 -7.53 6.76
C ASN A 401 -13.11 -8.06 8.13
N ASP A 402 -12.15 -8.33 9.03
CA ASP A 402 -12.45 -8.74 10.41
C ASP A 402 -13.26 -7.66 11.13
N ALA A 403 -12.87 -6.39 11.01
CA ALA A 403 -13.62 -5.27 11.56
C ALA A 403 -15.04 -5.14 10.97
N ARG A 404 -15.20 -5.33 9.66
CA ARG A 404 -16.51 -5.33 8.99
C ARG A 404 -17.40 -6.49 9.46
N HIS A 405 -16.87 -7.69 9.66
CA HIS A 405 -17.61 -8.83 10.19
C HIS A 405 -18.11 -8.58 11.63
N VAL A 406 -17.25 -8.05 12.48
CA VAL A 406 -17.61 -7.65 13.84
C VAL A 406 -18.71 -6.57 13.79
N LYS A 407 -18.53 -5.52 12.99
CA LYS A 407 -19.51 -4.45 12.81
C LYS A 407 -20.87 -4.99 12.34
N LYS A 408 -20.89 -5.91 11.38
CA LYS A 408 -22.12 -6.51 10.85
C LYS A 408 -22.82 -7.39 11.89
N ALA A 409 -22.09 -8.15 12.69
CA ALA A 409 -22.65 -8.97 13.76
C ALA A 409 -23.30 -8.11 14.86
N PHE A 410 -22.65 -7.01 15.26
CA PHE A 410 -23.20 -6.08 16.26
C PHE A 410 -24.37 -5.24 15.73
N SER A 411 -24.38 -4.86 14.46
CA SER A 411 -25.47 -4.06 13.87
C SER A 411 -26.82 -4.79 13.76
N SER A 412 -26.85 -6.09 14.06
CA SER A 412 -28.11 -6.85 14.19
C SER A 412 -28.79 -6.67 15.56
N TYR A 413 -28.06 -6.18 16.56
CA TYR A 413 -28.55 -6.01 17.93
C TYR A 413 -28.64 -4.54 18.36
N VAL A 414 -27.92 -3.66 17.66
CA VAL A 414 -27.76 -2.24 18.05
C VAL A 414 -27.84 -1.36 16.82
N SER A 415 -28.23 -0.10 16.99
CA SER A 415 -28.26 0.86 15.88
C SER A 415 -26.86 1.06 15.27
N LYS A 416 -26.81 1.44 13.99
CA LYS A 416 -25.54 1.65 13.26
C LYS A 416 -24.68 2.75 13.92
N GLU A 417 -25.33 3.75 14.48
CA GLU A 417 -24.69 4.88 15.16
C GLU A 417 -23.98 4.42 16.43
N LEU A 418 -24.61 3.57 17.21
CA LEU A 418 -24.02 3.02 18.43
C LEU A 418 -22.84 2.08 18.14
N VAL A 419 -22.94 1.26 17.10
CA VAL A 419 -21.80 0.42 16.67
C VAL A 419 -20.62 1.29 16.28
N GLY A 420 -20.86 2.45 15.64
CA GLY A 420 -19.83 3.43 15.33
C GLY A 420 -19.14 3.98 16.59
N GLU A 421 -19.92 4.32 17.61
CA GLU A 421 -19.39 4.86 18.88
C GLU A 421 -18.62 3.81 19.69
N LEU A 422 -19.10 2.58 19.75
CA LEU A 422 -18.41 1.48 20.43
C LEU A 422 -17.07 1.12 19.77
N ILE A 423 -16.98 1.27 18.45
CA ILE A 423 -15.71 1.09 17.71
C ILE A 423 -14.76 2.26 18.00
N ALA A 424 -15.28 3.48 18.09
CA ALA A 424 -14.47 4.67 18.38
C ALA A 424 -13.95 4.69 19.83
N TYR A 425 -14.75 4.14 20.78
CA TYR A 425 -14.44 4.13 22.21
C TYR A 425 -14.55 2.72 22.82
N PRO A 426 -13.59 1.81 22.53
CA PRO A 426 -13.63 0.42 23.03
C PRO A 426 -13.64 0.29 24.56
N ASP A 427 -13.19 1.31 25.28
CA ASP A 427 -13.18 1.34 26.75
C ASP A 427 -14.59 1.39 27.36
N LYS A 428 -15.59 1.80 26.60
CA LYS A 428 -17.02 1.74 27.01
C LYS A 428 -17.58 0.30 27.05
N LEU A 429 -16.82 -0.69 26.61
CA LEU A 429 -17.19 -2.13 26.65
C LEU A 429 -16.82 -2.83 27.96
N LYS A 430 -16.34 -2.12 28.97
CA LYS A 430 -16.02 -2.72 30.28
C LYS A 430 -17.29 -3.09 31.03
N LEU A 431 -17.22 -4.14 31.89
CA LEU A 431 -18.28 -4.47 32.85
C LEU A 431 -18.49 -3.30 33.81
N GLY A 432 -19.76 -2.93 34.02
CA GLY A 432 -20.18 -1.82 34.85
C GLY A 432 -21.27 -1.04 34.16
N GLY A 433 -21.78 -0.03 34.83
CA GLY A 433 -22.83 0.84 34.32
C GLY A 433 -22.80 2.19 35.00
N ASP A 434 -23.37 3.16 34.32
CA ASP A 434 -23.54 4.52 34.81
C ASP A 434 -24.99 4.76 35.19
N GLU A 435 -25.21 5.58 36.22
CA GLU A 435 -26.55 6.01 36.57
C GLU A 435 -27.02 7.08 35.57
N LYS A 436 -28.15 6.81 34.93
CA LYS A 436 -28.73 7.71 33.92
C LYS A 436 -30.21 7.71 33.95
N GLU A 437 -30.83 8.88 33.70
CA GLU A 437 -32.26 8.96 33.46
C GLU A 437 -32.56 8.40 32.07
N ILE A 438 -33.43 7.40 32.05
CA ILE A 438 -33.87 6.71 30.83
C ILE A 438 -35.38 6.61 30.79
N THR A 439 -35.91 6.38 29.59
CA THR A 439 -37.29 5.88 29.44
C THR A 439 -37.27 4.45 29.00
N THR A 440 -37.95 3.59 29.75
CA THR A 440 -38.06 2.16 29.45
C THR A 440 -39.48 1.85 28.98
N LEU A 441 -39.58 1.07 27.91
CA LEU A 441 -40.83 0.62 27.34
C LEU A 441 -40.87 -0.91 27.36
N PHE A 442 -41.92 -1.49 27.92
CA PHE A 442 -42.22 -2.92 27.85
C PHE A 442 -43.46 -3.17 27.01
N THR A 443 -43.43 -4.17 26.18
CA THR A 443 -44.60 -4.68 25.47
C THR A 443 -44.82 -6.16 25.80
N ASP A 444 -46.08 -6.62 25.83
CA ASP A 444 -46.41 -8.02 25.96
C ASP A 444 -47.66 -8.37 25.15
N VAL A 445 -47.74 -9.61 24.66
CA VAL A 445 -48.90 -10.08 23.87
C VAL A 445 -50.01 -10.53 24.76
N ARG A 446 -51.22 -10.01 24.54
CA ARG A 446 -52.39 -10.36 25.32
C ARG A 446 -52.82 -11.82 25.10
N ASN A 447 -53.06 -12.54 26.21
CA ASN A 447 -53.48 -13.94 26.19
C ASN A 447 -52.52 -14.87 25.42
N PHE A 448 -51.21 -14.55 25.42
CA PHE A 448 -50.18 -15.31 24.67
C PHE A 448 -50.20 -16.81 25.00
N THR A 449 -50.40 -17.21 26.25
CA THR A 449 -50.47 -18.61 26.64
C THR A 449 -51.53 -19.38 25.81
N THR A 450 -52.72 -18.79 25.68
CA THR A 450 -53.82 -19.38 24.90
C THR A 450 -53.49 -19.40 23.41
N ILE A 451 -52.85 -18.34 22.88
CA ILE A 451 -52.40 -18.28 21.49
C ILE A 451 -51.35 -19.35 21.24
N SER A 452 -50.37 -19.46 22.14
CA SER A 452 -49.28 -20.42 22.00
C SER A 452 -49.72 -21.89 22.02
N GLU A 453 -50.74 -22.20 22.81
CA GLU A 453 -51.35 -23.52 22.87
C GLU A 453 -52.19 -23.87 21.62
N SER A 454 -52.70 -22.84 20.93
CA SER A 454 -53.53 -23.02 19.73
C SER A 454 -52.69 -23.17 18.44
N LEU A 455 -51.39 -22.86 18.46
CA LEU A 455 -50.53 -22.82 17.28
C LEU A 455 -49.43 -23.89 17.31
N THR A 456 -49.04 -24.36 16.17
CA THR A 456 -47.79 -25.15 16.05
C THR A 456 -46.56 -24.28 16.33
N PRO A 457 -45.45 -24.82 16.85
CA PRO A 457 -44.22 -24.04 17.11
C PRO A 457 -43.75 -23.21 15.93
N THR A 458 -43.85 -23.73 14.72
CA THR A 458 -43.43 -23.00 13.50
C THR A 458 -44.35 -21.82 13.22
N ARG A 459 -45.68 -21.95 13.39
CA ARG A 459 -46.63 -20.86 13.21
C ARG A 459 -46.49 -19.81 14.33
N LEU A 460 -46.22 -20.25 15.56
CA LEU A 460 -45.98 -19.34 16.69
C LEU A 460 -44.71 -18.46 16.42
N VAL A 461 -43.60 -19.07 15.97
CA VAL A 461 -42.40 -18.30 15.61
C VAL A 461 -42.68 -17.35 14.45
N SER A 462 -43.45 -17.78 13.45
CA SER A 462 -43.83 -16.91 12.33
C SER A 462 -44.64 -15.70 12.81
N LEU A 463 -45.60 -15.91 13.69
CA LEU A 463 -46.42 -14.84 14.31
C LEU A 463 -45.53 -13.83 15.05
N LEU A 464 -44.67 -14.29 15.95
CA LEU A 464 -43.77 -13.44 16.70
C LEU A 464 -42.84 -12.64 15.82
N ASN A 465 -42.28 -13.25 14.81
CA ASN A 465 -41.35 -12.56 13.86
C ASN A 465 -42.11 -11.46 13.07
N ARG A 466 -43.33 -11.72 12.65
CA ARG A 466 -44.19 -10.75 11.94
C ARG A 466 -44.55 -9.54 12.80
N MET A 467 -44.58 -9.70 14.11
CA MET A 467 -44.78 -8.62 15.07
C MET A 467 -43.47 -7.91 15.42
N PHE A 468 -42.45 -8.65 15.80
CA PHE A 468 -41.19 -8.11 16.29
C PHE A 468 -40.41 -7.30 15.24
N ASP A 469 -40.40 -7.73 13.96
CA ASP A 469 -39.67 -7.03 12.93
C ASP A 469 -40.16 -5.59 12.70
N PRO A 470 -41.45 -5.32 12.48
CA PRO A 470 -41.95 -3.94 12.38
C PRO A 470 -41.82 -3.16 13.69
N PHE A 471 -42.03 -3.77 14.85
CA PHE A 471 -41.86 -3.09 16.14
C PHE A 471 -40.43 -2.66 16.39
N THR A 472 -39.47 -3.52 16.10
CA THR A 472 -38.04 -3.16 16.17
C THR A 472 -37.71 -2.01 15.24
N LYS A 473 -38.26 -1.99 14.02
CA LYS A 473 -38.05 -0.88 13.08
C LYS A 473 -38.62 0.45 13.61
N ILE A 474 -39.79 0.42 14.28
CA ILE A 474 -40.39 1.58 14.92
C ILE A 474 -39.51 2.11 16.07
N VAL A 475 -39.00 1.21 16.91
CA VAL A 475 -38.09 1.55 18.01
C VAL A 475 -36.85 2.25 17.48
N LEU A 476 -36.16 1.61 16.47
CA LEU A 476 -34.93 2.15 15.90
C LEU A 476 -35.16 3.50 15.19
N LYS A 477 -36.29 3.67 14.48
CA LYS A 477 -36.67 4.92 13.82
C LYS A 477 -36.78 6.06 14.85
N ASN A 478 -37.34 5.79 16.04
CA ASN A 478 -37.51 6.74 17.13
C ASN A 478 -36.29 6.84 18.05
N LYS A 479 -35.13 6.31 17.62
CA LYS A 479 -33.84 6.32 18.35
C LYS A 479 -33.85 5.53 19.66
N GLY A 480 -34.78 4.58 19.82
CA GLY A 480 -34.78 3.62 20.90
C GLY A 480 -33.80 2.48 20.65
N MET A 481 -33.31 1.86 21.69
CA MET A 481 -32.49 0.66 21.67
C MET A 481 -33.37 -0.54 22.11
N LEU A 482 -33.45 -1.57 21.27
CA LEU A 482 -33.99 -2.86 21.68
C LEU A 482 -32.99 -3.54 22.62
N ASP A 483 -33.36 -3.71 23.89
CA ASP A 483 -32.51 -4.47 24.82
C ASP A 483 -32.62 -5.98 24.54
N LYS A 484 -33.82 -6.52 24.68
CA LYS A 484 -34.06 -7.95 24.47
C LYS A 484 -35.53 -8.29 24.20
N TYR A 485 -35.74 -9.45 23.63
CA TYR A 485 -37.03 -10.13 23.64
C TYR A 485 -37.10 -11.05 24.85
N ILE A 486 -38.24 -11.06 25.55
CA ILE A 486 -38.49 -11.88 26.75
C ILE A 486 -39.74 -12.74 26.47
N GLY A 487 -39.53 -13.85 25.74
CA GLY A 487 -40.67 -14.63 25.23
C GLY A 487 -41.44 -13.89 24.14
N ASP A 488 -42.66 -13.47 24.44
CA ASP A 488 -43.53 -12.65 23.60
C ASP A 488 -43.45 -11.13 23.93
N ALA A 489 -42.65 -10.77 24.91
CA ALA A 489 -42.44 -9.39 25.33
C ALA A 489 -41.19 -8.78 24.69
N MET A 490 -41.17 -7.45 24.58
CA MET A 490 -40.01 -6.65 24.22
C MET A 490 -39.64 -5.68 25.34
N MET A 491 -38.35 -5.56 25.62
CA MET A 491 -37.81 -4.49 26.47
C MET A 491 -37.02 -3.52 25.60
N VAL A 492 -37.38 -2.24 25.71
CA VAL A 492 -36.77 -1.15 24.92
C VAL A 492 -36.30 -0.05 25.87
N ILE A 493 -35.17 0.54 25.55
CA ILE A 493 -34.53 1.62 26.30
C ILE A 493 -34.40 2.85 25.42
N PHE A 494 -34.76 4.02 25.90
CA PHE A 494 -34.51 5.32 25.27
C PHE A 494 -33.59 6.14 26.16
N ASN A 495 -32.76 6.99 25.59
CA ASN A 495 -31.70 7.79 26.19
C ASN A 495 -30.51 6.99 26.70
N ALA A 496 -30.35 5.76 26.26
CA ALA A 496 -29.13 4.96 26.45
C ALA A 496 -28.94 3.99 25.28
N PRO A 497 -27.67 3.71 24.89
CA PRO A 497 -26.43 4.24 25.42
C PRO A 497 -26.11 5.65 24.95
N LEU A 498 -26.75 6.14 23.89
CA LEU A 498 -26.64 7.50 23.39
C LEU A 498 -27.64 8.42 24.05
N ASP A 499 -27.29 9.72 24.19
CA ASP A 499 -28.23 10.74 24.60
C ASP A 499 -29.27 10.98 23.51
N VAL A 500 -30.53 10.97 23.93
CA VAL A 500 -31.68 11.17 23.04
C VAL A 500 -32.57 12.26 23.63
N GLU A 501 -32.59 13.39 22.98
CA GLU A 501 -33.49 14.48 23.37
C GLU A 501 -34.96 14.04 23.29
N GLN A 502 -35.79 14.47 24.24
CA GLN A 502 -37.22 14.13 24.31
C GLN A 502 -37.47 12.62 24.32
N HIS A 503 -36.62 11.85 25.01
CA HIS A 503 -36.69 10.39 25.02
C HIS A 503 -38.02 9.82 25.54
N ALA A 504 -38.67 10.51 26.46
CA ALA A 504 -39.99 10.14 26.97
C ALA A 504 -41.06 10.25 25.87
N GLU A 505 -41.08 11.36 25.14
CA GLU A 505 -41.99 11.58 24.03
C GLU A 505 -41.78 10.57 22.91
N ARG A 506 -40.49 10.29 22.55
CA ARG A 506 -40.15 9.28 21.53
C ARG A 506 -40.60 7.88 21.91
N ALA A 507 -40.52 7.52 23.18
CA ALA A 507 -41.06 6.27 23.70
C ALA A 507 -42.57 6.19 23.54
N CYS A 508 -43.29 7.26 23.89
CA CYS A 508 -44.75 7.35 23.76
C CYS A 508 -45.20 7.31 22.29
N LEU A 509 -44.52 8.05 21.39
CA LEU A 509 -44.78 8.01 19.96
C LEU A 509 -44.50 6.60 19.36
N SER A 510 -43.43 5.93 19.83
CA SER A 510 -43.17 4.56 19.45
C SER A 510 -44.31 3.60 19.84
N ALA A 511 -44.84 3.76 21.05
CA ALA A 511 -45.94 2.96 21.54
C ALA A 511 -47.21 3.17 20.69
N LEU A 512 -47.58 4.42 20.40
CA LEU A 512 -48.74 4.75 19.55
C LEU A 512 -48.56 4.18 18.14
N GLU A 513 -47.38 4.31 17.55
CA GLU A 513 -47.08 3.74 16.22
C GLU A 513 -47.12 2.20 16.24
N MET A 514 -46.68 1.55 17.35
CA MET A 514 -46.76 0.11 17.53
C MET A 514 -48.23 -0.37 17.60
N ILE A 515 -49.09 0.30 18.33
CA ILE A 515 -50.52 -0.05 18.41
C ILE A 515 -51.18 0.08 17.04
N SER A 516 -50.96 1.18 16.35
CA SER A 516 -51.48 1.36 14.97
C SER A 516 -50.95 0.29 14.00
N LYS A 517 -49.68 -0.11 14.11
CA LYS A 517 -49.12 -1.17 13.27
C LYS A 517 -49.62 -2.56 13.65
N GLN A 518 -49.77 -2.84 14.95
CA GLN A 518 -50.31 -4.11 15.48
C GLN A 518 -51.70 -4.39 14.93
N GLN A 519 -52.57 -3.36 14.87
CA GLN A 519 -53.92 -3.49 14.37
C GLN A 519 -53.92 -3.99 12.90
N LYS A 520 -53.07 -3.38 12.06
CA LYS A 520 -52.87 -3.81 10.65
C LYS A 520 -52.35 -5.24 10.54
N ILE A 521 -51.34 -5.58 11.38
CA ILE A 521 -50.78 -6.94 11.43
C ILE A 521 -51.83 -7.95 11.87
N SER A 522 -52.65 -7.64 12.87
CA SER A 522 -53.73 -8.49 13.36
C SER A 522 -54.76 -8.77 12.28
N ASP A 523 -55.15 -7.75 11.50
CA ASP A 523 -56.08 -7.90 10.36
C ASP A 523 -55.49 -8.80 9.24
N GLU A 524 -54.20 -8.61 8.91
CA GLU A 524 -53.45 -9.46 7.96
C GLU A 524 -53.39 -10.92 8.43
N LEU A 525 -53.05 -11.15 9.71
CA LEU A 525 -52.95 -12.47 10.32
C LEU A 525 -54.29 -13.19 10.37
N LYS A 526 -55.37 -12.44 10.62
CA LYS A 526 -56.75 -12.97 10.63
C LYS A 526 -57.16 -13.56 9.27
N SER A 527 -56.68 -12.95 8.16
CA SER A 527 -56.92 -13.46 6.83
C SER A 527 -56.16 -14.78 6.52
N GLU A 528 -55.12 -15.10 7.31
CA GLU A 528 -54.33 -16.32 7.21
C GLU A 528 -54.64 -17.35 8.31
N ASP A 529 -55.80 -17.23 8.94
CA ASP A 529 -56.29 -18.11 9.98
C ASP A 529 -55.37 -18.17 11.23
N PHE A 530 -54.81 -17.03 11.62
CA PHE A 530 -54.17 -16.84 12.91
C PHE A 530 -55.18 -16.24 13.93
N PRO A 531 -54.95 -16.48 15.23
CA PRO A 531 -55.77 -15.82 16.26
C PRO A 531 -55.52 -14.32 16.26
N GLU A 532 -56.51 -13.59 16.76
CA GLU A 532 -56.40 -12.14 16.95
C GLU A 532 -55.31 -11.84 17.99
N VAL A 533 -54.43 -10.87 17.66
CA VAL A 533 -53.29 -10.51 18.49
C VAL A 533 -53.48 -9.05 18.97
N ASN A 534 -53.47 -8.86 20.26
CA ASN A 534 -53.44 -7.56 20.89
C ASN A 534 -52.23 -7.46 21.80
N ILE A 535 -51.68 -6.24 22.00
CA ILE A 535 -50.56 -6.00 22.89
C ILE A 535 -50.88 -5.01 23.99
N GLY A 536 -50.15 -5.08 25.09
CA GLY A 536 -50.10 -4.05 26.11
C GLY A 536 -48.72 -3.39 26.15
N ILE A 537 -48.69 -2.11 26.45
CA ILE A 537 -47.44 -1.34 26.56
C ILE A 537 -47.40 -0.57 27.86
N GLY A 538 -46.26 -0.69 28.57
CA GLY A 538 -46.00 0.07 29.79
C GLY A 538 -44.73 0.91 29.63
N ILE A 539 -44.80 2.19 29.98
CA ILE A 539 -43.69 3.14 29.84
C ILE A 539 -43.42 3.84 31.15
N ASN A 540 -42.16 3.88 31.53
CA ASN A 540 -41.70 4.65 32.68
C ASN A 540 -40.39 5.36 32.43
N THR A 541 -40.27 6.61 32.92
CA THR A 541 -39.07 7.42 32.89
C THR A 541 -38.48 7.52 34.30
N GLY A 542 -37.15 7.39 34.42
CA GLY A 542 -36.47 7.56 35.70
C GLY A 542 -35.03 7.07 35.70
N LEU A 543 -34.33 7.26 36.81
CA LEU A 543 -32.94 6.85 37.00
C LEU A 543 -32.84 5.33 37.00
N ALA A 544 -31.84 4.84 36.27
CA ALA A 544 -31.45 3.43 36.20
C ALA A 544 -29.95 3.31 35.99
N ILE A 545 -29.38 2.18 36.38
CA ILE A 545 -28.02 1.83 36.02
C ILE A 545 -28.06 1.22 34.61
N VAL A 546 -27.37 1.85 33.65
CA VAL A 546 -27.29 1.41 32.27
C VAL A 546 -25.83 1.05 31.93
N GLY A 547 -25.59 -0.09 31.30
CA GLY A 547 -24.24 -0.54 30.97
C GLY A 547 -24.11 -2.02 30.67
N ASN A 548 -22.88 -2.50 30.61
CA ASN A 548 -22.59 -3.89 30.37
C ASN A 548 -22.71 -4.73 31.63
N MET A 549 -23.80 -5.49 31.73
CA MET A 549 -24.14 -6.30 32.91
C MET A 549 -24.05 -7.79 32.60
N GLY A 550 -23.57 -8.56 33.57
CA GLY A 550 -23.40 -10.01 33.44
C GLY A 550 -22.10 -10.52 34.04
N SER A 551 -21.60 -11.60 33.48
CA SER A 551 -20.32 -12.19 33.90
C SER A 551 -19.19 -11.80 32.91
N THR A 552 -17.95 -12.06 33.31
CA THR A 552 -16.78 -11.87 32.43
C THR A 552 -16.82 -12.71 31.15
N VAL A 553 -17.65 -13.76 31.11
CA VAL A 553 -17.79 -14.66 29.96
C VAL A 553 -19.01 -14.31 29.11
N ARG A 554 -20.06 -13.77 29.74
CA ARG A 554 -21.31 -13.42 29.07
C ARG A 554 -21.91 -12.17 29.70
N PHE A 555 -21.89 -11.09 28.99
CA PHE A 555 -22.50 -9.81 29.37
C PHE A 555 -23.31 -9.24 28.20
N GLY A 556 -24.22 -8.36 28.50
CA GLY A 556 -25.00 -7.59 27.53
C GLY A 556 -25.24 -6.20 28.04
N TYR A 557 -25.39 -5.24 27.15
CA TYR A 557 -25.77 -3.88 27.50
C TYR A 557 -27.25 -3.86 27.84
N THR A 558 -27.60 -3.43 29.05
CA THR A 558 -28.97 -3.42 29.56
C THR A 558 -29.16 -2.34 30.64
N ALA A 559 -30.37 -2.18 31.07
CA ALA A 559 -30.72 -1.30 32.18
C ALA A 559 -31.26 -2.09 33.38
N ILE A 560 -30.84 -1.71 34.58
CA ILE A 560 -31.34 -2.27 35.84
C ILE A 560 -31.71 -1.13 36.78
N GLY A 561 -32.89 -1.21 37.35
CA GLY A 561 -33.36 -0.24 38.31
C GLY A 561 -34.83 -0.42 38.68
N ASP A 562 -35.23 0.25 39.72
CA ASP A 562 -36.64 0.25 40.13
C ASP A 562 -37.54 0.91 39.08
N SER A 563 -37.03 1.95 38.40
CA SER A 563 -37.73 2.60 37.29
C SER A 563 -37.98 1.64 36.10
N VAL A 564 -37.08 0.71 35.82
CA VAL A 564 -37.22 -0.32 34.78
C VAL A 564 -38.32 -1.32 35.19
N ASN A 565 -38.32 -1.75 36.45
CA ASN A 565 -39.33 -2.66 36.99
C ASN A 565 -40.72 -2.04 36.99
N LEU A 566 -40.81 -0.73 37.21
CA LEU A 566 -42.10 -0.01 37.17
C LEU A 566 -42.68 -0.07 35.75
N ALA A 567 -41.92 0.17 34.72
CA ALA A 567 -42.38 0.06 33.32
C ALA A 567 -42.97 -1.33 32.99
N ALA A 568 -42.30 -2.40 33.44
CA ALA A 568 -42.78 -3.77 33.26
C ALA A 568 -44.09 -4.04 34.01
N ARG A 569 -44.27 -3.45 35.22
CA ARG A 569 -45.50 -3.57 35.98
C ARG A 569 -46.65 -2.78 35.34
N LEU A 570 -46.36 -1.59 34.79
CA LEU A 570 -47.35 -0.77 34.07
C LEU A 570 -47.90 -1.49 32.84
N GLU A 571 -47.05 -2.23 32.13
CA GLU A 571 -47.51 -3.08 31.03
C GLU A 571 -48.59 -4.07 31.52
N GLY A 572 -48.33 -4.81 32.59
CA GLY A 572 -49.28 -5.79 33.13
C GLY A 572 -50.62 -5.19 33.57
N LEU A 573 -50.66 -3.92 33.94
CA LEU A 573 -51.91 -3.23 34.41
C LEU A 573 -52.90 -2.97 33.28
N ASN A 574 -52.45 -2.86 32.04
CA ASN A 574 -53.33 -2.61 30.91
C ASN A 574 -54.49 -3.60 30.84
N LYS A 575 -54.28 -4.87 31.21
CA LYS A 575 -55.34 -5.89 31.23
C LYS A 575 -56.43 -5.56 32.21
N GLY A 576 -56.07 -5.03 33.38
CA GLY A 576 -57.01 -4.70 34.44
C GLY A 576 -57.83 -3.45 34.15
N TYR A 577 -57.22 -2.46 33.50
CA TYR A 577 -57.88 -1.21 33.11
C TYR A 577 -58.56 -1.28 31.74
N GLY A 578 -58.23 -2.29 30.92
CA GLY A 578 -58.78 -2.40 29.57
C GLY A 578 -58.13 -1.42 28.57
N THR A 579 -56.92 -1.01 28.85
CA THR A 579 -56.14 -0.04 28.08
C THR A 579 -55.08 -0.74 27.21
N GLU A 580 -54.46 -0.03 26.28
CA GLU A 580 -53.38 -0.51 25.44
C GLU A 580 -52.02 0.03 25.87
N ILE A 581 -51.95 1.30 26.28
CA ILE A 581 -50.72 1.96 26.70
C ILE A 581 -50.92 2.64 28.04
N ILE A 582 -50.08 2.27 29.03
CA ILE A 582 -50.06 2.97 30.34
C ILE A 582 -48.68 3.58 30.55
N ILE A 583 -48.64 4.85 30.93
CA ILE A 583 -47.44 5.58 31.33
C ILE A 583 -47.53 6.00 32.80
N SER A 584 -46.38 6.18 33.46
CA SER A 584 -46.29 6.76 34.79
C SER A 584 -46.36 8.29 34.75
N GLU A 585 -46.64 8.92 35.92
CA GLU A 585 -46.49 10.36 36.12
C GLU A 585 -45.08 10.87 35.80
N PHE A 586 -44.04 10.07 36.04
CA PHE A 586 -42.65 10.44 35.70
C PHE A 586 -42.45 10.57 34.20
N THR A 587 -43.10 9.70 33.41
CA THR A 587 -43.08 9.83 31.94
C THR A 587 -43.94 11.01 31.49
N SER A 588 -45.12 11.19 32.06
CA SER A 588 -46.02 12.32 31.77
C SER A 588 -45.35 13.66 32.03
N ASN A 589 -44.64 13.81 33.16
CA ASN A 589 -43.92 15.03 33.52
C ASN A 589 -42.68 15.28 32.65
N ALA A 590 -42.13 14.26 31.98
CA ALA A 590 -41.01 14.37 31.07
C ALA A 590 -41.41 14.65 29.60
N LEU A 591 -42.71 14.74 29.32
CA LEU A 591 -43.21 15.16 27.99
C LEU A 591 -43.07 16.66 27.80
N PRO A 592 -42.78 17.14 26.57
CA PRO A 592 -42.75 18.57 26.27
C PRO A 592 -44.19 19.20 26.45
N GLU A 593 -44.24 20.47 26.81
CA GLU A 593 -45.51 21.19 26.98
C GLU A 593 -46.33 21.28 25.68
N ASP A 594 -45.66 21.27 24.54
CA ASP A 594 -46.27 21.34 23.20
C ASP A 594 -46.48 19.95 22.55
N THR A 595 -46.44 18.87 23.35
CA THR A 595 -46.64 17.51 22.82
C THR A 595 -48.02 17.32 22.21
N SER A 596 -48.06 16.59 21.07
CA SER A 596 -49.33 16.19 20.42
C SER A 596 -50.00 14.97 21.09
N ILE A 597 -49.36 14.34 22.07
CA ILE A 597 -49.82 13.12 22.71
C ILE A 597 -51.03 13.46 23.65
N LYS A 598 -52.15 12.82 23.40
CA LYS A 598 -53.33 12.92 24.26
C LYS A 598 -53.26 11.89 25.36
N MET A 599 -53.69 12.27 26.56
CA MET A 599 -53.68 11.38 27.70
C MET A 599 -54.87 11.64 28.63
N ARG A 600 -55.24 10.63 29.40
CA ARG A 600 -56.17 10.76 30.55
C ARG A 600 -55.56 10.13 31.79
N MET A 601 -55.75 10.74 32.93
CA MET A 601 -55.39 10.11 34.19
C MET A 601 -56.26 8.86 34.42
N LEU A 602 -55.62 7.73 34.80
CA LEU A 602 -56.29 6.48 35.06
C LEU A 602 -56.53 6.28 36.55
N ASP A 603 -55.49 6.32 37.36
CA ASP A 603 -55.59 5.94 38.76
C ASP A 603 -54.36 6.41 39.56
N LYS A 604 -54.49 6.35 40.92
CA LYS A 604 -53.35 6.39 41.85
C LYS A 604 -53.13 5.00 42.41
N ILE A 605 -52.05 4.37 42.03
CA ILE A 605 -51.84 2.98 42.41
C ILE A 605 -50.57 2.83 43.27
N ARG A 606 -50.65 1.89 44.22
CA ARG A 606 -49.46 1.40 44.90
C ARG A 606 -49.09 0.04 44.35
N VAL A 607 -47.97 0.01 43.58
CA VAL A 607 -47.45 -1.25 43.02
C VAL A 607 -46.80 -2.07 44.14
N LYS A 608 -46.94 -3.39 44.06
CA LYS A 608 -46.41 -4.32 45.08
C LYS A 608 -44.93 -4.06 45.35
N GLY A 609 -44.56 -3.80 46.63
CA GLY A 609 -43.21 -3.51 47.09
C GLY A 609 -42.79 -2.05 47.04
N LYS A 610 -43.68 -1.13 46.69
CA LYS A 610 -43.50 0.33 46.87
C LYS A 610 -44.34 0.85 48.01
N HIS A 611 -43.79 1.86 48.74
CA HIS A 611 -44.53 2.57 49.80
C HIS A 611 -45.25 3.78 49.20
N GLU A 612 -44.69 4.43 48.23
CA GLU A 612 -45.21 5.62 47.57
C GLU A 612 -46.15 5.22 46.42
N PRO A 613 -47.36 5.84 46.35
CA PRO A 613 -48.27 5.64 45.23
C PRO A 613 -47.70 6.32 43.97
N VAL A 614 -48.06 5.80 42.80
CA VAL A 614 -47.70 6.36 41.48
C VAL A 614 -49.00 6.65 40.73
N THR A 615 -49.09 7.86 40.17
CA THR A 615 -50.18 8.22 39.27
C THR A 615 -49.92 7.65 37.89
N ILE A 616 -50.91 7.02 37.30
CA ILE A 616 -50.79 6.41 35.96
C ILE A 616 -51.76 7.05 34.97
N TYR A 617 -51.32 7.12 33.74
CA TYR A 617 -52.07 7.72 32.63
C TYR A 617 -52.17 6.74 31.47
N GLU A 618 -53.29 6.80 30.73
CA GLU A 618 -53.37 6.20 29.40
C GLU A 618 -53.05 7.26 28.36
N ILE A 619 -52.27 6.88 27.38
CA ILE A 619 -52.02 7.72 26.18
C ILE A 619 -52.72 7.12 24.97
N PHE A 620 -53.17 7.99 24.07
CA PHE A 620 -53.87 7.60 22.84
C PHE A 620 -53.67 8.64 21.74
N ASP A 621 -54.10 8.29 20.52
CA ASP A 621 -54.00 9.16 19.38
C ASP A 621 -55.00 10.29 19.42
N GLU A 622 -54.71 11.41 18.79
CA GLU A 622 -55.59 12.57 18.68
C GLU A 622 -56.95 12.25 17.99
N THR A 623 -56.97 11.23 17.15
CA THR A 623 -58.16 10.75 16.45
C THR A 623 -59.00 9.75 17.28
N ASP A 624 -58.52 9.32 18.45
CA ASP A 624 -59.21 8.34 19.28
C ASP A 624 -60.55 8.91 19.82
N ILE A 625 -61.53 8.05 19.82
CA ILE A 625 -62.89 8.41 20.38
C ILE A 625 -62.83 8.88 21.82
N LYS A 626 -61.81 8.46 22.58
CA LYS A 626 -61.60 8.84 23.98
C LYS A 626 -61.49 10.35 24.15
N ASN A 627 -61.02 11.08 23.15
CA ASN A 627 -61.01 12.54 23.17
C ASN A 627 -62.38 13.18 23.40
N LYS A 628 -63.47 12.49 23.07
CA LYS A 628 -64.84 13.02 23.24
C LYS A 628 -65.33 12.97 24.66
N PHE A 629 -64.76 12.16 25.54
CA PHE A 629 -65.26 11.96 26.92
C PHE A 629 -64.11 12.03 27.95
N VAL A 630 -62.91 12.47 27.61
CA VAL A 630 -61.85 12.63 28.62
C VAL A 630 -62.22 13.45 29.75
N ASP A 631 -62.81 14.65 29.52
CA ASP A 631 -63.29 15.58 30.61
C ASP A 631 -64.33 14.93 31.49
N LEU A 632 -65.25 14.16 30.90
CA LEU A 632 -66.29 13.45 31.62
C LEU A 632 -65.74 12.31 32.48
N PHE A 633 -64.68 11.60 31.91
CA PHE A 633 -63.98 10.55 32.63
C PHE A 633 -63.25 11.14 33.87
N GLU A 634 -62.50 12.25 33.66
CA GLU A 634 -61.78 12.92 34.75
C GLU A 634 -62.73 13.44 35.83
N LYS A 635 -63.90 13.96 35.45
CA LYS A 635 -64.93 14.30 36.40
C LYS A 635 -65.35 13.10 37.23
N GLY A 636 -65.64 11.96 36.61
CA GLY A 636 -65.97 10.70 37.28
C GLY A 636 -64.89 10.21 38.23
N LEU A 637 -63.59 10.32 37.75
CA LEU A 637 -62.40 9.93 38.51
C LEU A 637 -62.22 10.85 39.76
N ASN A 638 -62.41 12.18 39.65
CA ASN A 638 -62.36 13.10 40.77
C ASN A 638 -63.44 12.80 41.80
N GLN A 639 -64.67 12.55 41.33
CA GLN A 639 -65.74 12.10 42.21
C GLN A 639 -65.42 10.79 42.97
N TYR A 640 -64.71 9.85 42.27
CA TYR A 640 -64.25 8.60 42.87
C TYR A 640 -63.18 8.85 43.94
N PHE A 641 -62.21 9.70 43.69
CA PHE A 641 -61.19 10.06 44.67
C PHE A 641 -61.70 10.84 45.86
N ASP A 642 -62.72 11.66 45.64
CA ASP A 642 -63.45 12.39 46.71
C ASP A 642 -64.42 11.50 47.48
N SER A 643 -64.41 10.18 47.28
CA SER A 643 -65.29 9.18 47.90
C SER A 643 -66.76 9.39 47.57
N ALA A 644 -67.10 10.22 46.57
CA ALA A 644 -68.46 10.42 46.08
C ALA A 644 -68.88 9.28 45.11
N PHE A 645 -68.84 8.05 45.60
CA PHE A 645 -68.94 6.82 44.75
C PHE A 645 -70.31 6.74 44.04
N ALA A 646 -71.40 7.22 44.58
CA ALA A 646 -72.71 7.23 43.91
C ALA A 646 -72.70 8.17 42.69
N ALA A 647 -72.06 9.34 42.80
CA ALA A 647 -71.98 10.33 41.74
C ALA A 647 -71.01 9.82 40.69
N ALA A 648 -69.85 9.27 41.09
CA ALA A 648 -68.86 8.66 40.20
C ALA A 648 -69.47 7.49 39.39
N LYS A 649 -70.22 6.61 40.03
CA LYS A 649 -70.98 5.54 39.41
C LYS A 649 -71.88 6.03 38.28
N SER A 650 -72.71 7.03 38.53
CA SER A 650 -73.62 7.61 37.53
C SER A 650 -72.85 8.21 36.34
N THR A 651 -71.67 8.84 36.59
CA THR A 651 -70.79 9.40 35.54
C THR A 651 -70.23 8.31 34.72
N PHE A 652 -69.66 7.23 35.28
CA PHE A 652 -69.11 6.11 34.56
C PHE A 652 -70.17 5.28 33.81
N GLU A 653 -71.42 5.13 34.39
CA GLU A 653 -72.54 4.49 33.68
C GLU A 653 -72.85 5.20 32.36
N ASN A 654 -72.86 6.54 32.36
CA ASN A 654 -73.11 7.33 31.16
C ASN A 654 -72.05 7.10 30.12
N ILE A 655 -70.72 7.08 30.52
CA ILE A 655 -69.62 6.83 29.62
C ILE A 655 -69.70 5.41 29.04
N VAL A 656 -69.98 4.43 29.87
CA VAL A 656 -70.13 3.01 29.42
C VAL A 656 -71.26 2.88 28.43
N ALA A 657 -72.43 3.50 28.71
CA ALA A 657 -73.61 3.40 27.84
C ALA A 657 -73.39 4.06 26.47
N GLU A 658 -72.67 5.17 26.41
CA GLU A 658 -72.47 5.94 25.17
C GLU A 658 -71.25 5.50 24.40
N TYR A 659 -70.12 5.17 25.06
CA TYR A 659 -68.85 4.96 24.45
C TYR A 659 -68.27 3.54 24.65
N ASN A 660 -68.92 2.71 25.50
CA ASN A 660 -68.46 1.35 25.84
C ASN A 660 -67.02 1.29 26.36
N ASP A 661 -66.59 2.34 27.09
CA ASP A 661 -65.21 2.45 27.60
C ASP A 661 -64.93 1.39 28.69
N LYS A 662 -63.99 0.53 28.43
CA LYS A 662 -63.60 -0.60 29.31
C LYS A 662 -63.01 -0.13 30.63
N THR A 663 -62.30 0.99 30.66
CA THR A 663 -61.75 1.58 31.89
C THR A 663 -62.86 2.05 32.80
N SER A 664 -63.89 2.70 32.25
CA SER A 664 -65.07 3.11 32.98
C SER A 664 -65.86 1.92 33.58
N VAL A 665 -65.89 0.76 32.86
CA VAL A 665 -66.47 -0.48 33.43
C VAL A 665 -65.71 -0.92 34.70
N THR A 666 -64.40 -0.79 34.70
CA THR A 666 -63.58 -1.11 35.89
C THR A 666 -63.85 -0.23 37.04
N PHE A 667 -63.97 1.07 36.83
CA PHE A 667 -64.35 2.03 37.90
C PHE A 667 -65.80 1.88 38.34
N LEU A 668 -66.68 1.55 37.42
CA LEU A 668 -68.07 1.26 37.76
C LEU A 668 -68.19 0.09 38.74
N LYS A 669 -67.46 -0.99 38.52
CA LYS A 669 -67.39 -2.13 39.43
C LYS A 669 -66.86 -1.73 40.80
N ARG A 670 -65.80 -0.94 40.87
CA ARG A 670 -65.24 -0.46 42.15
C ARG A 670 -66.17 0.49 42.88
N CYS A 671 -66.85 1.37 42.16
CA CYS A 671 -67.91 2.21 42.79
C CYS A 671 -69.00 1.37 43.40
N HIS A 672 -69.47 0.30 42.73
CA HIS A 672 -70.43 -0.63 43.33
C HIS A 672 -69.93 -1.25 44.65
N GLU A 673 -68.64 -1.77 44.57
CA GLU A 673 -68.02 -2.41 45.74
C GLU A 673 -67.83 -1.42 46.89
N TYR A 674 -67.47 -0.15 46.65
CA TYR A 674 -67.21 0.85 47.68
C TYR A 674 -68.50 1.55 48.20
N ILE A 675 -69.58 1.46 47.46
CA ILE A 675 -70.89 1.84 47.95
C ILE A 675 -71.35 0.79 48.98
N GLU A 676 -71.10 -0.50 48.76
CA GLU A 676 -71.49 -1.59 49.69
C GLU A 676 -70.48 -1.74 50.84
N ASN A 677 -69.21 -1.55 50.59
CA ASN A 677 -68.10 -1.68 51.53
C ASN A 677 -67.16 -0.47 51.41
N PRO A 678 -67.49 0.64 52.10
CA PRO A 678 -66.69 1.87 52.01
C PRO A 678 -65.27 1.64 52.49
N PRO A 679 -64.24 2.23 51.78
CA PRO A 679 -62.84 2.16 52.18
C PRO A 679 -62.65 2.92 53.52
N ALA A 680 -61.44 2.68 54.13
CA ALA A 680 -61.09 3.37 55.39
C ALA A 680 -60.97 4.91 55.16
N GLU A 681 -61.14 5.71 56.25
CA GLU A 681 -61.10 7.19 56.17
C GLU A 681 -59.73 7.71 55.59
N ASP A 682 -58.65 6.99 55.75
CA ASP A 682 -57.32 7.33 55.30
C ASP A 682 -56.99 6.73 53.92
N TRP A 683 -57.97 6.23 53.15
CA TRP A 683 -57.82 5.57 51.90
C TRP A 683 -57.03 6.43 50.81
N GLY A 684 -57.26 7.75 50.84
CA GLY A 684 -56.55 8.69 49.96
C GLY A 684 -56.71 8.47 48.45
N GLY A 685 -57.67 7.65 48.01
CA GLY A 685 -57.92 7.36 46.63
C GLY A 685 -56.90 6.34 46.03
N ILE A 686 -56.14 5.67 46.87
CA ILE A 686 -54.99 4.79 46.36
C ILE A 686 -55.51 3.35 46.18
N HIS A 687 -55.28 2.79 45.06
CA HIS A 687 -55.55 1.38 44.77
C HIS A 687 -54.33 0.48 44.95
N ASP A 688 -54.40 -0.41 45.98
CA ASP A 688 -53.32 -1.38 46.24
C ASP A 688 -53.40 -2.58 45.28
N MET A 689 -52.38 -2.79 44.48
CA MET A 689 -52.33 -3.90 43.55
C MET A 689 -51.98 -5.21 44.25
N LYS A 690 -52.96 -6.15 44.32
CA LYS A 690 -52.85 -7.43 45.04
C LYS A 690 -52.13 -8.52 44.19
N THR A 691 -52.07 -8.38 42.87
CA THR A 691 -51.49 -9.36 41.92
C THR A 691 -50.25 -8.81 41.25
N LYS A 692 -49.33 -9.76 40.79
CA LYS A 692 -48.20 -9.41 39.96
C LYS A 692 -48.65 -8.99 38.58
#